data_100d4262508e9b08b02f7f5de060c46b
#
_entry.id   100d4262508e9b08b02f7f5de060c46b
#
_cell.length_a   1.000
_cell.length_b   1.000
_cell.length_c   1.000
_cell.angle_alpha   90.00
_cell.angle_beta   90.00
_cell.angle_gamma   90.00
#
_symmetry.space_group_name_H-M   'P 1'
#
loop_
_entity.id
_entity.type
_entity.pdbx_description
1 polymer ?
#
loop_
_entity_poly.entity_id
_entity_poly.type
_entity_poly.pdbx_seq_one_letter_code
_entity_poly.pdbx_strand_id
1 'polypeptide(L)'
;MIERIFITILGLFFLLNAEAQISGKIQNAKGEPLAYVSVYDSSYRYSAISNESGYFDLKIPESVHLVYFQLLGYETQTMSLDGGKSVKELLVTLAESSYILPEINVGILREDPAIPIMRKAIKNRDINSRMIAQYTSTVYGKALVKLVDAPEKVMGRPVADLGGMLDSARQGVVYLSETVSEVSFKAPDKFKEKIIASKVSGDASGFSLNSFSRSNINFYDESIDFDRAFIGPLNDRAFAYYNFVFVKSFFDEKGHTINEILVEPKSKYTPCFTGYIYIAEDMYNIHSLDLTIHKDALKSVFLNDITIRQLYKPLKDRQWMIFSQNLTFNIGVFGFKAAGYSNYLFLEQNLSPGLTDRDFNAETLLFTDDASAKDSVFWESTRPLPLTIEEVKDYKRKDSLEIYWKSKPFLDSIDMTNNKFSASDLFFGYRASKSEKEITYGVNSLVNNFHFNPVEGFNVQLPVFLRNVNTDKARGYFASAFLKYGFADQRLKFGAKWRYDYNENKLSYFGLLISDHNEHFNEIGGISDLAVTFQALRNKLNPAKFYRRKYVQASWRTELLNGVLFRLTSSIEARNSLLNQSQYSFRNRDLVYQPNNIRNASDYFFEDKLFLQSFNFRFRIGQMYTSYPNRRVRMRSEWPDIFFTYQWAVPLTSQYADYSKIILRLEKQNIPMSIYGYGNAVMEYGSFLSKKRFNDVDLFHFQGNELSTAFVSNYLNGYRLLPYYQFSSDRNYLTAFYEHHFDGFLTDLIPYVNRTGIKLVANAATLLRTDKRYYEVGLGLEGFTLGPFDLFRFDYIWSFSDGAYLRGGFKIGLGEIFERDTTF
;
A
#
# COMPACT_ATOMS: atom_id res chain seq x y z
N MET A 1 52.54 -18.34 38.49
CA MET A 1 51.50 -19.39 38.80
C MET A 1 50.13 -18.86 38.43
N ILE A 2 49.80 -17.65 38.74
CA ILE A 2 48.49 -17.02 38.41
C ILE A 2 48.28 -16.83 36.91
N GLU A 3 49.29 -16.44 36.13
CA GLU A 3 49.22 -16.33 34.66
C GLU A 3 48.96 -17.67 33.95
N ARG A 4 49.53 -18.75 34.44
CA ARG A 4 49.26 -20.08 33.86
C ARG A 4 47.85 -20.60 34.18
N ILE A 5 47.30 -20.21 35.33
CA ILE A 5 45.89 -20.51 35.70
C ILE A 5 44.92 -19.68 34.84
N PHE A 6 45.25 -18.44 34.55
CA PHE A 6 44.43 -17.56 33.70
C PHE A 6 44.40 -18.01 32.21
N ILE A 7 45.58 -18.48 31.71
CA ILE A 7 45.69 -19.06 30.35
C ILE A 7 44.96 -20.41 30.29
N THR A 8 44.98 -21.21 31.34
CA THR A 8 44.26 -22.49 31.39
C THR A 8 42.73 -22.27 31.52
N ILE A 9 42.27 -21.26 32.26
CA ILE A 9 40.87 -20.88 32.39
C ILE A 9 40.38 -20.19 31.08
N LEU A 10 41.18 -19.35 30.43
CA LEU A 10 40.86 -18.77 29.12
C LEU A 10 40.85 -19.87 28.04
N GLY A 11 41.73 -20.85 28.10
CA GLY A 11 41.69 -22.04 27.23
C GLY A 11 40.51 -22.96 27.47
N LEU A 12 40.02 -23.10 28.72
CA LEU A 12 38.76 -23.82 29.00
C LEU A 12 37.50 -23.05 28.53
N PHE A 13 37.53 -21.73 28.48
CA PHE A 13 36.40 -20.94 27.95
C PHE A 13 36.29 -20.98 26.42
N PHE A 14 37.38 -21.34 25.72
CA PHE A 14 37.33 -21.54 24.24
C PHE A 14 36.98 -22.98 23.83
N LEU A 15 36.81 -23.90 24.76
CA LEU A 15 36.49 -25.34 24.52
C LEU A 15 34.97 -25.63 24.55
N LEU A 16 34.11 -24.63 24.64
CA LEU A 16 32.70 -24.91 24.85
C LEU A 16 31.84 -24.26 23.75
N ASN A 17 31.87 -24.82 22.56
CA ASN A 17 30.76 -24.94 21.61
C ASN A 17 31.33 -25.57 20.33
N ALA A 18 31.61 -26.85 20.34
CA ALA A 18 31.74 -27.60 19.09
C ALA A 18 30.34 -27.74 18.50
N GLU A 19 30.03 -26.94 17.52
CA GLU A 19 28.81 -27.06 16.72
C GLU A 19 29.01 -28.18 15.68
N ALA A 20 28.14 -29.17 15.71
CA ALA A 20 28.06 -30.14 14.63
C ALA A 20 27.24 -29.59 13.48
N GLN A 21 27.65 -29.81 12.26
CA GLN A 21 26.98 -29.40 11.04
C GLN A 21 26.44 -30.62 10.30
N ILE A 22 25.15 -30.62 10.00
CA ILE A 22 24.51 -31.63 9.16
C ILE A 22 24.08 -30.95 7.88
N SER A 23 24.68 -31.35 6.78
CA SER A 23 24.34 -30.78 5.48
C SER A 23 24.20 -31.86 4.41
N GLY A 24 23.34 -31.63 3.45
CA GLY A 24 23.07 -32.60 2.41
C GLY A 24 21.99 -32.17 1.43
N LYS A 25 21.45 -33.17 0.73
CA LYS A 25 20.38 -32.98 -0.26
C LYS A 25 19.19 -33.87 0.08
N ILE A 26 18.00 -33.33 -0.04
CA ILE A 26 16.74 -34.02 0.16
C ILE A 26 16.04 -34.18 -1.19
N GLN A 27 15.55 -35.39 -1.47
CA GLN A 27 14.88 -35.76 -2.72
C GLN A 27 13.71 -36.71 -2.47
N ASN A 28 12.85 -36.87 -3.47
CA ASN A 28 11.82 -37.91 -3.47
C ASN A 28 12.38 -39.26 -3.96
N ALA A 29 11.55 -40.30 -3.96
CA ALA A 29 11.92 -41.64 -4.45
C ALA A 29 12.31 -41.65 -5.95
N LYS A 30 11.94 -40.64 -6.73
CA LYS A 30 12.32 -40.49 -8.15
C LYS A 30 13.65 -39.76 -8.35
N GLY A 31 14.29 -39.27 -7.27
CA GLY A 31 15.52 -38.50 -7.30
C GLY A 31 15.30 -37.00 -7.56
N GLU A 32 14.07 -36.51 -7.58
CA GLU A 32 13.76 -35.10 -7.76
C GLU A 32 14.01 -34.34 -6.44
N PRO A 33 14.65 -33.16 -6.46
CA PRO A 33 14.93 -32.38 -5.26
C PRO A 33 13.63 -31.91 -4.59
N LEU A 34 13.58 -31.99 -3.28
CA LEU A 34 12.46 -31.51 -2.49
C LEU A 34 12.80 -30.18 -1.83
N ALA A 35 12.10 -29.14 -2.24
CA ALA A 35 12.19 -27.79 -1.71
C ALA A 35 11.38 -27.64 -0.41
N TYR A 36 11.87 -26.76 0.49
CA TYR A 36 11.19 -26.33 1.70
C TYR A 36 10.87 -27.45 2.70
N VAL A 37 11.66 -28.54 2.69
CA VAL A 37 11.62 -29.57 3.73
C VAL A 37 12.11 -28.96 5.04
N SER A 38 11.30 -29.03 6.07
CA SER A 38 11.68 -28.62 7.42
C SER A 38 12.58 -29.68 8.04
N VAL A 39 13.78 -29.28 8.51
CA VAL A 39 14.76 -30.11 9.18
C VAL A 39 14.96 -29.56 10.59
N TYR A 40 14.68 -30.36 11.64
CA TYR A 40 14.65 -29.85 13.01
C TYR A 40 14.97 -30.94 14.05
N ASP A 41 15.42 -30.51 15.24
CA ASP A 41 15.61 -31.36 16.38
C ASP A 41 14.31 -31.63 17.16
N SER A 42 14.30 -32.57 18.07
CA SER A 42 13.13 -32.95 18.87
C SER A 42 12.57 -31.83 19.76
N SER A 43 13.36 -30.80 20.04
CA SER A 43 12.94 -29.61 20.81
C SER A 43 12.45 -28.46 19.95
N TYR A 44 12.57 -28.56 18.63
CA TYR A 44 12.30 -27.50 17.63
C TYR A 44 13.17 -26.24 17.79
N ARG A 45 14.25 -26.34 18.56
CA ARG A 45 15.12 -25.19 18.82
C ARG A 45 16.13 -24.98 17.72
N TYR A 46 16.62 -26.05 17.12
CA TYR A 46 17.57 -26.04 16.01
C TYR A 46 16.82 -26.48 14.75
N SER A 47 16.81 -25.64 13.76
CA SER A 47 16.05 -25.93 12.55
C SER A 47 16.65 -25.29 11.32
N ALA A 48 16.43 -25.93 10.17
CA ALA A 48 16.77 -25.48 8.83
C ALA A 48 15.66 -25.84 7.86
N ILE A 49 15.73 -25.27 6.64
CA ILE A 49 14.81 -25.60 5.54
C ILE A 49 15.64 -25.90 4.30
N SER A 50 15.24 -26.91 3.51
CA SER A 50 15.88 -27.16 2.21
C SER A 50 15.53 -26.06 1.20
N ASN A 51 16.51 -25.67 0.37
CA ASN A 51 16.30 -24.73 -0.72
C ASN A 51 15.60 -25.38 -1.93
N GLU A 52 15.34 -24.61 -3.00
CA GLU A 52 14.68 -25.11 -4.23
C GLU A 52 15.42 -26.26 -4.92
N SER A 53 16.73 -26.40 -4.69
CA SER A 53 17.54 -27.51 -5.18
C SER A 53 17.62 -28.69 -4.21
N GLY A 54 16.88 -28.65 -3.10
CA GLY A 54 16.83 -29.68 -2.08
C GLY A 54 17.98 -29.65 -1.08
N TYR A 55 18.92 -28.71 -1.17
CA TYR A 55 20.04 -28.61 -0.22
C TYR A 55 19.61 -28.00 1.10
N PHE A 56 20.12 -28.55 2.21
CA PHE A 56 19.90 -28.04 3.56
C PHE A 56 21.23 -27.98 4.32
N ASP A 57 21.28 -27.15 5.36
CA ASP A 57 22.40 -26.99 6.27
C ASP A 57 21.88 -26.68 7.67
N LEU A 58 22.00 -27.67 8.59
CA LEU A 58 21.54 -27.57 9.97
C LEU A 58 22.74 -27.54 10.90
N LYS A 59 22.83 -26.51 11.74
CA LYS A 59 23.83 -26.38 12.79
C LYS A 59 23.21 -26.76 14.13
N ILE A 60 23.82 -27.69 14.83
CA ILE A 60 23.32 -28.25 16.10
C ILE A 60 24.45 -28.41 17.11
N PRO A 61 24.18 -28.33 18.42
CA PRO A 61 25.14 -28.72 19.44
C PRO A 61 25.30 -30.26 19.50
N GLU A 62 26.41 -30.74 20.04
CA GLU A 62 26.67 -32.16 20.18
C GLU A 62 25.61 -32.92 21.00
N SER A 63 24.80 -32.22 21.79
CA SER A 63 23.75 -32.80 22.62
C SER A 63 22.50 -33.23 21.83
N VAL A 64 22.39 -32.88 20.55
CA VAL A 64 21.27 -33.27 19.71
C VAL A 64 21.55 -34.67 19.12
N HIS A 65 20.67 -35.62 19.40
CA HIS A 65 20.81 -37.02 18.94
C HIS A 65 19.80 -37.43 17.89
N LEU A 66 18.77 -36.59 17.62
CA LEU A 66 17.68 -36.93 16.72
C LEU A 66 17.30 -35.75 15.87
N VAL A 67 17.20 -35.96 14.56
CA VAL A 67 16.78 -34.94 13.56
C VAL A 67 15.64 -35.51 12.72
N TYR A 68 14.64 -34.66 12.49
CA TYR A 68 13.45 -34.93 11.69
C TYR A 68 13.52 -34.21 10.39
N PHE A 69 13.04 -34.87 9.32
CA PHE A 69 12.87 -34.31 7.97
C PHE A 69 11.39 -34.38 7.61
N GLN A 70 10.73 -33.25 7.50
CA GLN A 70 9.28 -33.19 7.29
C GLN A 70 8.89 -32.30 6.12
N LEU A 71 8.06 -32.84 5.23
CA LEU A 71 7.40 -32.09 4.16
C LEU A 71 5.96 -32.58 4.04
N LEU A 72 5.03 -31.66 3.80
CA LEU A 72 3.62 -31.99 3.57
C LEU A 72 3.47 -32.94 2.37
N GLY A 73 2.67 -34.01 2.53
CA GLY A 73 2.51 -35.05 1.51
C GLY A 73 3.57 -36.15 1.53
N TYR A 74 4.58 -36.04 2.40
CA TYR A 74 5.64 -37.05 2.57
C TYR A 74 5.66 -37.64 3.98
N GLU A 75 6.18 -38.85 4.12
CA GLU A 75 6.42 -39.46 5.42
C GLU A 75 7.58 -38.75 6.13
N THR A 76 7.39 -38.40 7.41
CA THR A 76 8.44 -37.80 8.21
C THR A 76 9.57 -38.82 8.44
N GLN A 77 10.76 -38.50 7.96
CA GLN A 77 11.94 -39.32 8.19
C GLN A 77 12.69 -38.88 9.45
N THR A 78 13.14 -39.80 10.23
CA THR A 78 13.92 -39.58 11.46
C THR A 78 15.32 -40.10 11.29
N MET A 79 16.32 -39.34 11.74
CA MET A 79 17.72 -39.73 11.71
C MET A 79 18.33 -39.63 13.11
N SER A 80 18.90 -40.76 13.60
CA SER A 80 19.73 -40.76 14.81
C SER A 80 21.15 -40.33 14.50
N LEU A 81 21.70 -39.52 15.36
CA LEU A 81 23.07 -38.99 15.25
C LEU A 81 23.98 -39.66 16.31
N ASP A 82 25.09 -40.21 15.87
CA ASP A 82 26.11 -40.74 16.74
C ASP A 82 26.98 -39.60 17.30
N GLY A 83 26.58 -39.07 18.47
CA GLY A 83 27.40 -38.22 19.34
C GLY A 83 28.14 -37.08 18.63
N GLY A 84 27.45 -36.05 18.20
CA GLY A 84 28.05 -34.75 17.87
C GLY A 84 28.98 -34.68 16.68
N LYS A 85 28.97 -35.68 15.79
CA LYS A 85 29.79 -35.66 14.57
C LYS A 85 29.09 -34.89 13.46
N SER A 86 29.84 -33.99 12.83
CA SER A 86 29.37 -33.33 11.60
C SER A 86 29.16 -34.35 10.49
N VAL A 87 28.00 -34.34 9.84
CA VAL A 87 27.65 -35.17 8.69
C VAL A 87 27.47 -34.28 7.48
N LYS A 88 28.33 -34.43 6.48
CA LYS A 88 28.29 -33.68 5.24
C LYS A 88 27.85 -34.55 4.06
N GLU A 89 27.27 -33.94 3.04
CA GLU A 89 26.84 -34.63 1.81
C GLU A 89 25.80 -35.74 2.08
N LEU A 90 24.98 -35.60 3.10
CA LEU A 90 23.89 -36.52 3.39
C LEU A 90 22.85 -36.51 2.26
N LEU A 91 22.47 -37.71 1.79
CA LEU A 91 21.35 -37.86 0.86
C LEU A 91 20.14 -38.42 1.62
N VAL A 92 19.10 -37.62 1.75
CA VAL A 92 17.83 -38.00 2.38
C VAL A 92 16.77 -38.20 1.30
N THR A 93 16.12 -39.39 1.31
CA THR A 93 15.04 -39.66 0.36
C THR A 93 13.74 -39.81 1.13
N LEU A 94 12.77 -38.85 0.90
CA LEU A 94 11.47 -38.95 1.51
C LEU A 94 10.52 -39.77 0.62
N ALA A 95 9.78 -40.67 1.23
CA ALA A 95 8.70 -41.40 0.59
C ALA A 95 7.42 -40.57 0.62
N GLU A 96 6.64 -40.60 -0.47
CA GLU A 96 5.30 -40.04 -0.47
C GLU A 96 4.46 -40.77 0.58
N SER A 97 3.69 -40.04 1.38
CA SER A 97 2.91 -40.63 2.45
C SER A 97 1.86 -41.58 1.86
N SER A 98 2.03 -42.88 2.13
CA SER A 98 1.13 -43.92 1.66
C SER A 98 -0.25 -43.81 2.33
N TYR A 99 -1.30 -44.12 1.56
CA TYR A 99 -2.68 -44.12 2.03
C TYR A 99 -2.88 -45.24 3.06
N ILE A 100 -3.02 -44.90 4.32
CA ILE A 100 -3.70 -45.75 5.28
C ILE A 100 -5.17 -45.35 5.19
N LEU A 101 -5.95 -46.02 4.35
CA LEU A 101 -7.40 -45.94 4.44
C LEU A 101 -7.77 -46.48 5.83
N PRO A 102 -8.39 -45.72 6.73
CA PRO A 102 -9.03 -46.31 7.87
C PRO A 102 -10.03 -47.34 7.34
N GLU A 103 -10.09 -48.51 7.96
CA GLU A 103 -11.07 -49.54 7.67
C GLU A 103 -12.45 -48.89 7.81
N ILE A 104 -13.06 -48.46 6.66
CA ILE A 104 -14.37 -47.87 6.64
C ILE A 104 -15.32 -49.00 6.97
N ASN A 105 -15.72 -49.07 8.23
CA ASN A 105 -16.89 -49.82 8.61
C ASN A 105 -18.06 -49.29 7.77
N VAL A 106 -18.56 -50.07 6.82
CA VAL A 106 -19.61 -49.68 5.86
C VAL A 106 -20.95 -49.66 6.60
N GLY A 107 -21.02 -48.81 7.64
CA GLY A 107 -22.28 -48.25 8.09
C GLY A 107 -22.57 -47.05 7.20
N ILE A 108 -23.79 -46.83 6.81
CA ILE A 108 -24.25 -45.69 6.02
C ILE A 108 -23.77 -44.40 6.71
N LEU A 109 -22.55 -43.91 6.36
CA LEU A 109 -22.07 -42.62 6.79
C LEU A 109 -22.98 -41.55 6.14
N ARG A 110 -23.87 -40.98 6.90
CA ARG A 110 -24.77 -39.93 6.44
C ARG A 110 -24.05 -38.63 6.07
N GLU A 111 -22.79 -38.45 6.49
CA GLU A 111 -22.01 -37.20 6.35
C GLU A 111 -20.49 -37.54 6.21
N ASP A 112 -19.77 -36.77 5.37
CA ASP A 112 -18.33 -36.93 5.18
C ASP A 112 -17.61 -36.68 6.53
N PRO A 113 -16.60 -37.49 6.93
CA PRO A 113 -15.84 -37.32 8.18
C PRO A 113 -15.18 -35.94 8.34
N ALA A 114 -14.86 -35.25 7.24
CA ALA A 114 -14.35 -33.87 7.28
C ALA A 114 -15.31 -32.90 7.96
N ILE A 115 -16.63 -33.11 7.80
CA ILE A 115 -17.64 -32.15 8.25
C ILE A 115 -17.66 -32.02 9.77
N PRO A 116 -17.77 -33.07 10.59
CA PRO A 116 -17.71 -32.96 12.04
C PRO A 116 -16.35 -32.45 12.55
N ILE A 117 -15.23 -32.80 11.88
CA ILE A 117 -13.89 -32.31 12.23
C ILE A 117 -13.85 -30.79 12.03
N MET A 118 -14.24 -30.30 10.85
CA MET A 118 -14.22 -28.86 10.53
C MET A 118 -15.18 -28.08 11.40
N ARG A 119 -16.37 -28.60 11.74
CA ARG A 119 -17.28 -27.96 12.71
C ARG A 119 -16.63 -27.74 14.07
N LYS A 120 -15.85 -28.74 14.56
CA LYS A 120 -15.13 -28.63 15.82
C LYS A 120 -13.95 -27.65 15.69
N ALA A 121 -13.21 -27.67 14.58
CA ALA A 121 -12.13 -26.73 14.31
C ALA A 121 -12.63 -25.28 14.27
N ILE A 122 -13.73 -25.01 13.58
CA ILE A 122 -14.37 -23.69 13.53
C ILE A 122 -14.84 -23.27 14.92
N LYS A 123 -15.50 -24.17 15.66
CA LYS A 123 -15.96 -23.87 17.03
C LYS A 123 -14.80 -23.56 17.98
N ASN A 124 -13.66 -24.21 17.83
CA ASN A 124 -12.48 -24.03 18.67
C ASN A 124 -11.55 -22.93 18.17
N ARG A 125 -11.85 -22.29 17.04
CA ARG A 125 -11.02 -21.25 16.39
C ARG A 125 -10.54 -20.20 17.37
N ASP A 126 -11.47 -19.56 18.07
CA ASP A 126 -11.17 -18.47 19.00
C ASP A 126 -10.35 -18.95 20.22
N ILE A 127 -10.57 -20.18 20.66
CA ILE A 127 -9.78 -20.79 21.75
C ILE A 127 -8.34 -21.01 21.25
N ASN A 128 -8.17 -21.62 20.08
CA ASN A 128 -6.88 -21.95 19.52
C ASN A 128 -6.09 -20.69 19.15
N SER A 129 -6.74 -19.66 18.59
CA SER A 129 -6.11 -18.36 18.28
C SER A 129 -5.58 -17.64 19.52
N ARG A 130 -6.24 -17.79 20.69
CA ARG A 130 -5.88 -17.11 21.94
C ARG A 130 -5.00 -17.95 22.88
N MET A 131 -4.62 -19.16 22.48
CA MET A 131 -3.79 -20.03 23.32
C MET A 131 -2.44 -19.45 23.69
N ILE A 132 -1.88 -18.64 22.78
CA ILE A 132 -0.59 -18.00 22.97
C ILE A 132 -0.86 -16.54 23.41
N ALA A 133 -0.66 -16.30 24.72
CA ALA A 133 -0.85 -14.97 25.30
C ALA A 133 0.26 -13.99 24.89
N GLN A 134 1.50 -14.50 24.77
CA GLN A 134 2.67 -13.72 24.36
C GLN A 134 3.80 -14.63 23.89
N TYR A 135 4.63 -14.13 23.01
CA TYR A 135 5.85 -14.80 22.62
C TYR A 135 6.91 -13.82 22.10
N THR A 136 8.16 -14.27 22.13
CA THR A 136 9.25 -13.72 21.31
C THR A 136 9.84 -14.82 20.45
N SER A 137 10.34 -14.45 19.27
CA SER A 137 11.02 -15.38 18.36
C SER A 137 12.03 -14.64 17.50
N THR A 138 13.14 -15.29 17.19
CA THR A 138 14.00 -14.88 16.09
C THR A 138 13.40 -15.41 14.80
N VAL A 139 13.16 -14.53 13.82
CA VAL A 139 12.58 -14.89 12.52
C VAL A 139 13.59 -14.65 11.43
N TYR A 140 13.93 -15.70 10.70
CA TYR A 140 14.66 -15.58 9.44
C TYR A 140 13.69 -15.49 8.29
N GLY A 141 13.84 -14.46 7.45
CA GLY A 141 13.04 -14.24 6.25
C GLY A 141 13.90 -14.21 4.99
N LYS A 142 13.47 -14.90 3.93
CA LYS A 142 14.10 -14.85 2.60
C LYS A 142 13.05 -14.68 1.53
N ALA A 143 13.23 -13.72 0.63
CA ALA A 143 12.33 -13.50 -0.49
C ALA A 143 13.10 -13.38 -1.81
N LEU A 144 12.50 -13.93 -2.87
CA LEU A 144 13.00 -13.87 -4.22
C LEU A 144 11.87 -13.55 -5.19
N VAL A 145 12.15 -12.72 -6.19
CA VAL A 145 11.32 -12.53 -7.38
C VAL A 145 12.20 -12.68 -8.62
N LYS A 146 11.82 -13.58 -9.49
CA LYS A 146 12.53 -13.88 -10.74
C LYS A 146 11.62 -13.62 -11.93
N LEU A 147 12.12 -12.91 -12.94
CA LEU A 147 11.53 -12.89 -14.26
C LEU A 147 11.81 -14.23 -14.94
N VAL A 148 10.73 -14.91 -15.29
CA VAL A 148 10.76 -16.19 -16.01
C VAL A 148 10.71 -15.96 -17.52
N ASP A 149 10.05 -14.84 -17.91
CA ASP A 149 9.89 -14.45 -19.31
C ASP A 149 9.68 -12.94 -19.40
N ALA A 150 10.50 -12.22 -20.17
CA ALA A 150 10.34 -10.81 -20.44
C ALA A 150 10.13 -10.55 -21.93
N PRO A 151 9.06 -9.82 -22.34
CA PRO A 151 8.77 -9.56 -23.73
C PRO A 151 9.83 -8.67 -24.37
N GLU A 152 10.09 -8.85 -25.66
CA GLU A 152 11.01 -7.97 -26.40
C GLU A 152 10.49 -6.54 -26.52
N LYS A 153 9.17 -6.39 -26.62
CA LYS A 153 8.50 -5.07 -26.77
C LYS A 153 7.26 -4.99 -25.89
N VAL A 154 7.04 -3.82 -25.32
CA VAL A 154 5.79 -3.45 -24.63
C VAL A 154 5.21 -2.21 -25.29
N MET A 155 3.97 -2.27 -25.74
CA MET A 155 3.30 -1.19 -26.48
C MET A 155 4.14 -0.63 -27.64
N GLY A 156 4.83 -1.53 -28.38
CA GLY A 156 5.68 -1.18 -29.52
C GLY A 156 7.08 -0.65 -29.16
N ARG A 157 7.39 -0.43 -27.92
CA ARG A 157 8.70 0.02 -27.44
C ARG A 157 9.55 -1.17 -27.02
N PRO A 158 10.83 -1.23 -27.42
CA PRO A 158 11.72 -2.30 -27.02
C PRO A 158 11.94 -2.26 -25.49
N VAL A 159 11.94 -3.45 -24.89
CA VAL A 159 12.28 -3.62 -23.47
C VAL A 159 13.79 -3.88 -23.39
N ALA A 160 14.49 -2.98 -22.71
CA ALA A 160 15.92 -3.13 -22.44
C ALA A 160 16.20 -4.33 -21.52
N ASP A 161 17.46 -4.65 -21.31
CA ASP A 161 17.93 -5.72 -20.42
C ASP A 161 17.76 -5.45 -18.92
N LEU A 162 17.01 -4.40 -18.57
CA LEU A 162 16.80 -3.93 -17.20
C LEU A 162 18.13 -3.63 -16.47
N GLY A 163 19.08 -3.00 -17.17
CA GLY A 163 20.36 -2.62 -16.58
C GLY A 163 21.30 -3.80 -16.33
N GLY A 164 21.24 -4.85 -17.15
CA GLY A 164 22.06 -6.04 -17.01
C GLY A 164 21.48 -7.11 -16.10
N MET A 165 20.21 -6.97 -15.66
CA MET A 165 19.56 -7.98 -14.84
C MET A 165 19.06 -9.19 -15.61
N LEU A 166 18.79 -9.06 -16.92
CA LEU A 166 18.32 -10.15 -17.75
C LEU A 166 19.49 -10.89 -18.42
N ASP A 167 19.36 -12.19 -18.56
CA ASP A 167 20.25 -13.05 -19.35
C ASP A 167 19.83 -13.07 -20.83
N SER A 168 20.52 -13.88 -21.64
CA SER A 168 20.24 -14.06 -23.07
C SER A 168 18.86 -14.68 -23.35
N ALA A 169 18.30 -15.42 -22.39
CA ALA A 169 16.96 -15.98 -22.44
C ALA A 169 15.89 -15.00 -21.90
N ARG A 170 16.28 -13.76 -21.59
CA ARG A 170 15.44 -12.70 -21.00
C ARG A 170 14.84 -13.08 -19.65
N GLN A 171 15.61 -13.84 -18.87
CA GLN A 171 15.27 -14.27 -17.51
C GLN A 171 16.27 -13.66 -16.53
N GLY A 172 15.87 -13.53 -15.25
CA GLY A 172 16.79 -13.05 -14.23
C GLY A 172 16.11 -12.77 -12.90
N VAL A 173 16.91 -12.79 -11.84
CA VAL A 173 16.47 -12.41 -10.49
C VAL A 173 16.32 -10.89 -10.46
N VAL A 174 15.10 -10.42 -10.17
CA VAL A 174 14.80 -8.99 -10.04
C VAL A 174 14.99 -8.54 -8.58
N TYR A 175 14.58 -9.37 -7.65
CA TYR A 175 14.65 -9.09 -6.23
C TYR A 175 15.08 -10.33 -5.46
N LEU A 176 16.06 -10.17 -4.58
CA LEU A 176 16.50 -11.19 -3.63
C LEU A 176 16.87 -10.48 -2.34
N SER A 177 16.30 -10.93 -1.23
CA SER A 177 16.57 -10.36 0.08
C SER A 177 16.54 -11.40 1.18
N GLU A 178 17.29 -11.12 2.22
CA GLU A 178 17.33 -11.89 3.48
C GLU A 178 17.20 -10.94 4.66
N THR A 179 16.50 -11.39 5.70
CA THR A 179 16.30 -10.65 6.95
C THR A 179 16.44 -11.60 8.15
N VAL A 180 16.95 -11.05 9.24
CA VAL A 180 16.86 -11.67 10.57
C VAL A 180 16.22 -10.65 11.47
N SER A 181 15.14 -11.02 12.14
CA SER A 181 14.38 -10.13 13.01
C SER A 181 14.05 -10.76 14.35
N GLU A 182 13.91 -9.91 15.36
CA GLU A 182 13.32 -10.24 16.65
C GLU A 182 11.85 -9.85 16.62
N VAL A 183 10.97 -10.83 16.75
CA VAL A 183 9.53 -10.63 16.77
C VAL A 183 9.02 -10.76 18.18
N SER A 184 8.17 -9.82 18.59
CA SER A 184 7.46 -9.82 19.88
C SER A 184 5.97 -9.72 19.63
N PHE A 185 5.21 -10.59 20.27
CA PHE A 185 3.74 -10.60 20.21
C PHE A 185 3.14 -10.65 21.60
N LYS A 186 2.04 -9.93 21.79
CA LYS A 186 1.20 -10.01 22.98
C LYS A 186 -0.27 -9.88 22.56
N ALA A 187 -1.06 -10.87 22.94
CA ALA A 187 -2.50 -10.89 22.65
C ALA A 187 -3.21 -9.64 23.21
N PRO A 188 -4.28 -9.15 22.54
CA PRO A 188 -4.89 -9.78 21.37
C PRO A 188 -4.20 -9.47 20.04
N ASP A 189 -3.51 -8.30 19.91
CA ASP A 189 -3.12 -7.73 18.60
C ASP A 189 -1.78 -6.96 18.64
N LYS A 190 -1.08 -6.93 19.79
CA LYS A 190 0.17 -6.19 19.91
C LYS A 190 1.30 -6.95 19.25
N PHE A 191 1.91 -6.32 18.25
CA PHE A 191 2.99 -6.88 17.47
C PHE A 191 4.12 -5.87 17.28
N LYS A 192 5.36 -6.31 17.41
CA LYS A 192 6.56 -5.52 17.13
C LYS A 192 7.63 -6.39 16.50
N GLU A 193 8.25 -5.89 15.44
CA GLU A 193 9.36 -6.53 14.77
C GLU A 193 10.57 -5.60 14.75
N LYS A 194 11.74 -6.13 15.11
CA LYS A 194 13.02 -5.44 15.07
C LYS A 194 13.97 -6.20 14.15
N ILE A 195 14.25 -5.65 12.99
CA ILE A 195 15.17 -6.23 12.01
C ILE A 195 16.60 -5.91 12.43
N ILE A 196 17.33 -6.96 12.80
CA ILE A 196 18.71 -6.90 13.28
C ILE A 196 19.74 -7.15 12.18
N ALA A 197 19.31 -7.80 11.09
CA ALA A 197 20.11 -7.99 9.90
C ALA A 197 19.23 -7.96 8.66
N SER A 198 19.68 -7.29 7.61
CA SER A 198 18.97 -7.18 6.33
C SER A 198 19.97 -7.09 5.19
N LYS A 199 19.74 -7.87 4.13
CA LYS A 199 20.55 -7.86 2.90
C LYS A 199 19.65 -7.89 1.70
N VAL A 200 19.92 -7.02 0.72
CA VAL A 200 19.22 -6.98 -0.56
C VAL A 200 20.26 -7.04 -1.68
N SER A 201 20.05 -7.91 -2.65
CA SER A 201 20.97 -8.06 -3.78
C SER A 201 20.96 -6.81 -4.66
N GLY A 202 22.12 -6.16 -4.80
CA GLY A 202 22.29 -4.95 -5.60
C GLY A 202 21.74 -3.68 -4.97
N ASP A 203 21.54 -3.66 -3.64
CA ASP A 203 21.16 -2.48 -2.90
C ASP A 203 21.94 -2.39 -1.58
N ALA A 204 22.94 -1.52 -1.54
CA ALA A 204 23.77 -1.30 -0.36
C ALA A 204 23.01 -0.69 0.81
N SER A 205 21.84 -0.06 0.60
CA SER A 205 20.99 0.37 1.71
C SER A 205 20.48 -0.83 2.52
N GLY A 206 20.34 -1.98 1.86
CA GLY A 206 19.94 -3.25 2.47
C GLY A 206 18.55 -3.28 3.08
N PHE A 207 17.70 -2.28 2.81
CA PHE A 207 16.36 -2.20 3.39
C PHE A 207 15.38 -3.10 2.65
N SER A 208 15.30 -4.33 3.10
CA SER A 208 14.39 -5.33 2.56
C SER A 208 12.92 -4.93 2.73
N LEU A 209 12.11 -5.23 1.70
CA LEU A 209 10.65 -5.21 1.80
C LEU A 209 10.11 -6.45 2.51
N ASN A 210 10.95 -7.46 2.70
CA ASN A 210 10.63 -8.74 3.30
C ASN A 210 10.69 -8.65 4.84
N SER A 211 9.58 -8.27 5.48
CA SER A 211 9.40 -8.32 6.92
C SER A 211 8.23 -9.23 7.25
N PHE A 212 8.34 -9.99 8.34
CA PHE A 212 7.26 -10.89 8.76
C PHE A 212 5.98 -10.12 9.09
N SER A 213 6.08 -8.94 9.72
CA SER A 213 4.93 -8.09 10.04
C SER A 213 4.05 -7.72 8.84
N ARG A 214 4.61 -7.71 7.63
CA ARG A 214 3.88 -7.47 6.38
C ARG A 214 3.30 -8.73 5.75
N SER A 215 3.82 -9.88 6.13
CA SER A 215 3.46 -11.19 5.57
C SER A 215 2.84 -12.12 6.61
N ASN A 216 2.46 -11.58 7.77
CA ASN A 216 1.81 -12.35 8.84
C ASN A 216 0.40 -12.72 8.40
N ILE A 217 0.22 -13.99 8.04
CA ILE A 217 -1.07 -14.54 7.61
C ILE A 217 -1.57 -15.47 8.70
N ASN A 218 -2.72 -15.13 9.30
CA ASN A 218 -3.32 -15.91 10.37
C ASN A 218 -4.61 -16.60 9.89
N PHE A 219 -4.60 -17.92 9.72
CA PHE A 219 -5.76 -18.69 9.26
C PHE A 219 -6.81 -18.92 10.36
N TYR A 220 -6.58 -18.45 11.56
CA TYR A 220 -7.62 -18.36 12.60
C TYR A 220 -8.47 -17.11 12.47
N ASP A 221 -8.12 -16.12 11.62
CA ASP A 221 -8.94 -14.95 11.35
C ASP A 221 -10.15 -15.32 10.46
N GLU A 222 -11.22 -14.56 10.56
CA GLU A 222 -12.42 -14.80 9.75
C GLU A 222 -12.20 -14.54 8.27
N SER A 223 -11.35 -13.57 7.94
CA SER A 223 -10.93 -13.25 6.58
C SER A 223 -9.46 -12.95 6.56
N ILE A 224 -8.84 -13.22 5.44
CA ILE A 224 -7.42 -12.95 5.17
C ILE A 224 -7.35 -11.90 4.10
N ASP A 225 -6.74 -10.75 4.42
CA ASP A 225 -6.70 -9.60 3.53
C ASP A 225 -5.43 -9.62 2.66
N PHE A 226 -5.66 -9.63 1.35
CA PHE A 226 -4.69 -9.28 0.32
C PHE A 226 -5.14 -7.95 -0.32
N ASP A 227 -5.39 -7.91 -1.65
CA ASP A 227 -6.07 -6.76 -2.28
C ASP A 227 -7.58 -6.73 -1.98
N ARG A 228 -8.12 -7.85 -1.54
CA ARG A 228 -9.51 -8.06 -1.09
C ARG A 228 -9.52 -9.08 0.06
N ALA A 229 -10.63 -9.11 0.80
CA ALA A 229 -10.82 -10.07 1.88
C ALA A 229 -11.15 -11.47 1.32
N PHE A 230 -10.37 -12.48 1.72
CA PHE A 230 -10.58 -13.89 1.40
C PHE A 230 -11.17 -14.61 2.59
N ILE A 231 -12.16 -15.48 2.32
CA ILE A 231 -12.84 -16.26 3.35
C ILE A 231 -11.92 -17.40 3.80
N GLY A 232 -11.52 -17.39 5.08
CA GLY A 232 -10.72 -18.47 5.65
C GLY A 232 -11.49 -19.80 5.76
N PRO A 233 -10.81 -20.96 5.69
CA PRO A 233 -11.46 -22.27 5.88
C PRO A 233 -12.09 -22.45 7.27
N LEU A 234 -11.63 -21.71 8.27
CA LEU A 234 -12.17 -21.70 9.63
C LEU A 234 -13.16 -20.54 9.89
N ASN A 235 -13.64 -19.84 8.85
CA ASN A 235 -14.68 -18.84 8.96
C ASN A 235 -15.98 -19.45 9.50
N ASP A 236 -16.76 -18.72 10.32
CA ASP A 236 -18.04 -19.20 10.88
C ASP A 236 -19.04 -19.66 9.80
N ARG A 237 -18.96 -19.07 8.61
CA ARG A 237 -19.79 -19.40 7.44
C ARG A 237 -19.07 -20.26 6.41
N ALA A 238 -17.95 -20.92 6.77
CA ALA A 238 -17.13 -21.67 5.82
C ALA A 238 -17.95 -22.70 5.02
N PHE A 239 -18.89 -23.38 5.64
CA PHE A 239 -19.77 -24.35 4.96
C PHE A 239 -20.69 -23.75 3.88
N ALA A 240 -20.92 -22.45 3.88
CA ALA A 240 -21.64 -21.78 2.80
C ALA A 240 -20.79 -21.64 1.52
N TYR A 241 -19.47 -21.60 1.68
CA TYR A 241 -18.52 -21.29 0.60
C TYR A 241 -17.66 -22.48 0.17
N TYR A 242 -17.43 -23.43 1.08
CA TYR A 242 -16.54 -24.57 0.85
C TYR A 242 -17.28 -25.92 0.90
N ASN A 243 -16.74 -26.87 0.15
CA ASN A 243 -16.89 -28.29 0.37
C ASN A 243 -15.62 -28.79 1.07
N PHE A 244 -15.79 -29.61 2.08
CA PHE A 244 -14.69 -30.25 2.81
C PHE A 244 -14.77 -31.75 2.58
N VAL A 245 -13.67 -32.36 2.13
CA VAL A 245 -13.59 -33.79 1.82
C VAL A 245 -12.47 -34.39 2.65
N PHE A 246 -12.78 -35.45 3.40
CA PHE A 246 -11.79 -36.18 4.17
C PHE A 246 -10.89 -37.00 3.23
N VAL A 247 -9.56 -36.88 3.39
CA VAL A 247 -8.58 -37.57 2.57
C VAL A 247 -8.00 -38.75 3.33
N LYS A 248 -7.37 -38.53 4.48
CA LYS A 248 -6.77 -39.55 5.33
C LYS A 248 -6.45 -39.00 6.73
N SER A 249 -6.06 -39.91 7.63
CA SER A 249 -5.42 -39.54 8.91
C SER A 249 -4.05 -40.20 9.01
N PHE A 250 -3.13 -39.53 9.74
CA PHE A 250 -1.80 -40.06 10.05
C PHE A 250 -1.38 -39.58 11.41
N PHE A 251 -0.27 -40.12 11.94
CA PHE A 251 0.32 -39.66 13.19
C PHE A 251 1.51 -38.75 12.93
N ASP A 252 1.60 -37.65 13.68
CA ASP A 252 2.79 -36.84 13.70
C ASP A 252 3.93 -37.52 14.51
N GLU A 253 5.11 -36.87 14.60
CA GLU A 253 6.28 -37.38 15.31
C GLU A 253 6.08 -37.46 16.83
N LYS A 254 5.03 -36.88 17.39
CA LYS A 254 4.65 -36.96 18.82
C LYS A 254 3.45 -37.84 19.08
N GLY A 255 2.90 -38.48 18.05
CA GLY A 255 1.77 -39.37 18.14
C GLY A 255 0.39 -38.74 18.14
N HIS A 256 0.27 -37.43 17.75
CA HIS A 256 -1.02 -36.82 17.57
C HIS A 256 -1.66 -37.27 16.24
N THR A 257 -2.95 -37.58 16.25
CA THR A 257 -3.71 -37.88 15.03
C THR A 257 -3.95 -36.61 14.24
N ILE A 258 -3.48 -36.59 13.01
CA ILE A 258 -3.65 -35.47 12.07
C ILE A 258 -4.60 -35.87 10.94
N ASN A 259 -5.64 -35.09 10.73
CA ASN A 259 -6.64 -35.33 9.70
C ASN A 259 -6.37 -34.41 8.49
N GLU A 260 -6.10 -34.97 7.35
CA GLU A 260 -5.93 -34.28 6.07
C GLU A 260 -7.30 -34.06 5.42
N ILE A 261 -7.64 -32.83 5.16
CA ILE A 261 -8.93 -32.40 4.62
C ILE A 261 -8.71 -31.56 3.38
N LEU A 262 -9.29 -31.97 2.26
CA LEU A 262 -9.35 -31.19 1.02
C LEU A 262 -10.37 -30.07 1.19
N VAL A 263 -9.96 -28.87 0.86
CA VAL A 263 -10.75 -27.63 0.90
C VAL A 263 -11.04 -27.20 -0.53
N GLU A 264 -12.28 -27.25 -0.94
CA GLU A 264 -12.72 -26.88 -2.29
C GLU A 264 -13.77 -25.77 -2.25
N PRO A 265 -13.57 -24.62 -2.91
CA PRO A 265 -14.60 -23.60 -3.01
C PRO A 265 -15.78 -24.08 -3.85
N LYS A 266 -17.01 -23.79 -3.44
CA LYS A 266 -18.23 -24.09 -4.21
C LYS A 266 -18.30 -23.31 -5.52
N SER A 267 -17.58 -22.21 -5.61
CA SER A 267 -17.42 -21.40 -6.83
C SER A 267 -15.99 -20.87 -6.93
N LYS A 268 -15.36 -21.09 -8.07
CA LYS A 268 -13.98 -20.62 -8.32
C LYS A 268 -13.83 -19.09 -8.40
N TYR A 269 -14.93 -18.35 -8.51
CA TYR A 269 -14.94 -16.87 -8.55
C TYR A 269 -15.10 -16.24 -7.18
N THR A 270 -15.51 -17.02 -6.18
CA THR A 270 -15.61 -16.54 -4.80
C THR A 270 -14.21 -16.36 -4.21
N PRO A 271 -13.96 -15.34 -3.35
CA PRO A 271 -12.66 -15.13 -2.73
C PRO A 271 -12.38 -16.20 -1.67
N CYS A 272 -12.01 -17.37 -2.14
CA CYS A 272 -11.79 -18.58 -1.35
C CYS A 272 -10.47 -19.25 -1.72
N PHE A 273 -10.00 -20.11 -0.83
CA PHE A 273 -8.79 -20.92 -0.97
C PHE A 273 -9.13 -22.32 -1.51
N THR A 274 -8.19 -22.94 -2.21
CA THR A 274 -8.25 -24.35 -2.65
C THR A 274 -6.99 -25.06 -2.15
N GLY A 275 -7.09 -26.30 -1.70
CA GLY A 275 -5.94 -27.10 -1.27
C GLY A 275 -6.23 -27.95 -0.04
N TYR A 276 -5.26 -28.08 0.84
CA TYR A 276 -5.37 -28.99 1.98
C TYR A 276 -5.18 -28.26 3.31
N ILE A 277 -5.98 -28.61 4.29
CA ILE A 277 -5.82 -28.23 5.70
C ILE A 277 -5.67 -29.49 6.53
N TYR A 278 -4.73 -29.46 7.46
CA TYR A 278 -4.38 -30.56 8.34
C TYR A 278 -4.78 -30.20 9.77
N ILE A 279 -5.75 -30.91 10.32
CA ILE A 279 -6.32 -30.63 11.65
C ILE A 279 -5.88 -31.69 12.64
N ALA A 280 -5.24 -31.30 13.75
CA ALA A 280 -4.91 -32.18 14.86
C ALA A 280 -6.18 -32.51 15.67
N GLU A 281 -6.41 -33.79 15.94
CA GLU A 281 -7.68 -34.28 16.52
C GLU A 281 -7.89 -33.83 17.97
N ASP A 282 -6.81 -33.74 18.76
CA ASP A 282 -6.91 -33.42 20.19
C ASP A 282 -7.60 -32.11 20.49
N MET A 283 -7.16 -31.03 19.80
CA MET A 283 -7.63 -29.67 20.00
C MET A 283 -8.41 -29.09 18.81
N TYR A 284 -8.46 -29.84 17.71
CA TYR A 284 -9.00 -29.37 16.43
C TYR A 284 -8.34 -28.07 15.96
N ASN A 285 -7.04 -27.92 16.24
CA ASN A 285 -6.20 -26.83 15.78
C ASN A 285 -5.52 -27.17 14.46
N ILE A 286 -5.02 -26.14 13.78
CA ILE A 286 -4.24 -26.33 12.56
C ILE A 286 -2.89 -26.93 12.92
N HIS A 287 -2.56 -28.08 12.29
CA HIS A 287 -1.21 -28.66 12.26
C HIS A 287 -0.40 -28.04 11.12
N SER A 288 -0.98 -27.95 9.96
CA SER A 288 -0.37 -27.38 8.77
C SER A 288 -1.43 -27.06 7.71
N LEU A 289 -1.02 -26.34 6.66
CA LEU A 289 -1.88 -26.06 5.51
C LEU A 289 -1.05 -25.89 4.24
N ASP A 290 -1.67 -26.20 3.10
CA ASP A 290 -1.20 -25.92 1.75
C ASP A 290 -2.39 -25.42 0.94
N LEU A 291 -2.56 -24.10 0.88
CA LEU A 291 -3.74 -23.46 0.33
C LEU A 291 -3.34 -22.47 -0.77
N THR A 292 -4.04 -22.54 -1.89
CA THR A 292 -3.82 -21.71 -3.07
C THR A 292 -5.04 -20.84 -3.36
N ILE A 293 -4.79 -19.60 -3.73
CA ILE A 293 -5.78 -18.70 -4.33
C ILE A 293 -5.48 -18.61 -5.82
N HIS A 294 -6.42 -18.98 -6.64
CA HIS A 294 -6.29 -18.96 -8.10
C HIS A 294 -6.74 -17.61 -8.70
N LYS A 295 -6.29 -17.32 -9.92
CA LYS A 295 -6.57 -16.09 -10.66
C LYS A 295 -8.04 -15.68 -10.66
N ASP A 296 -8.95 -16.65 -10.86
CA ASP A 296 -10.40 -16.41 -10.91
C ASP A 296 -10.95 -15.85 -9.59
N ALA A 297 -10.37 -16.26 -8.45
CA ALA A 297 -10.71 -15.75 -7.13
C ALA A 297 -9.94 -14.47 -6.77
N LEU A 298 -8.68 -14.35 -7.21
CA LEU A 298 -7.85 -13.16 -6.98
C LEU A 298 -8.41 -11.92 -7.68
N LYS A 299 -8.88 -12.11 -8.93
CA LYS A 299 -9.29 -11.01 -9.82
C LYS A 299 -8.24 -9.90 -9.94
N SER A 300 -7.00 -10.24 -9.68
CA SER A 300 -5.87 -9.36 -9.84
C SER A 300 -5.43 -9.30 -11.29
N VAL A 301 -5.03 -8.12 -11.74
CA VAL A 301 -4.46 -7.92 -13.07
C VAL A 301 -3.03 -8.44 -13.14
N PHE A 302 -2.34 -8.51 -12.00
CA PHE A 302 -0.94 -8.86 -11.89
C PHE A 302 -0.72 -10.30 -11.43
N LEU A 303 -1.47 -10.76 -10.43
CA LEU A 303 -1.28 -12.06 -9.80
C LEU A 303 -2.11 -13.13 -10.48
N ASN A 304 -1.47 -14.24 -10.82
CA ASN A 304 -2.14 -15.44 -11.37
C ASN A 304 -2.55 -16.41 -10.27
N ASP A 305 -1.70 -16.62 -9.30
CA ASP A 305 -1.94 -17.45 -8.14
C ASP A 305 -1.05 -17.05 -6.96
N ILE A 306 -1.51 -17.43 -5.76
CA ILE A 306 -0.74 -17.33 -4.52
C ILE A 306 -0.96 -18.63 -3.76
N THR A 307 0.13 -19.33 -3.41
CA THR A 307 0.09 -20.52 -2.56
C THR A 307 0.73 -20.23 -1.22
N ILE A 308 0.05 -20.60 -0.15
CA ILE A 308 0.48 -20.40 1.23
C ILE A 308 0.62 -21.75 1.90
N ARG A 309 1.82 -22.05 2.41
CA ARG A 309 2.12 -23.22 3.23
C ARG A 309 2.52 -22.75 4.60
N GLN A 310 1.89 -23.30 5.62
CA GLN A 310 2.27 -23.06 7.01
C GLN A 310 2.39 -24.39 7.74
N LEU A 311 3.40 -24.50 8.60
CA LEU A 311 3.59 -25.61 9.49
C LEU A 311 3.57 -25.08 10.93
N TYR A 312 2.80 -25.72 11.80
CA TYR A 312 2.72 -25.42 13.22
C TYR A 312 3.33 -26.54 14.02
N LYS A 313 3.93 -26.23 15.18
CA LYS A 313 4.53 -27.22 16.08
C LYS A 313 4.04 -27.02 17.51
N PRO A 314 3.85 -28.12 18.26
CA PRO A 314 3.51 -28.07 19.67
C PRO A 314 4.77 -27.77 20.50
N LEU A 315 4.88 -26.54 21.01
CA LEU A 315 6.04 -26.12 21.80
C LEU A 315 5.96 -26.54 23.26
N LYS A 316 4.76 -26.38 23.87
CA LYS A 316 4.53 -26.73 25.27
C LYS A 316 3.05 -27.13 25.41
N ASP A 317 2.84 -28.27 26.04
CA ASP A 317 1.52 -28.85 26.28
C ASP A 317 0.63 -28.80 25.01
N ARG A 318 -0.40 -27.96 25.02
CA ARG A 318 -1.34 -27.80 23.91
C ARG A 318 -1.09 -26.53 23.07
N GLN A 319 0.03 -25.83 23.28
CA GLN A 319 0.33 -24.57 22.60
C GLN A 319 1.05 -24.84 21.28
N TRP A 320 0.30 -24.69 20.19
CA TRP A 320 0.81 -24.81 18.83
C TRP A 320 1.17 -23.43 18.29
N MET A 321 2.38 -23.32 17.75
CA MET A 321 2.86 -22.08 17.17
C MET A 321 3.36 -22.32 15.75
N ILE A 322 3.26 -21.30 14.93
CA ILE A 322 3.82 -21.30 13.58
C ILE A 322 5.32 -21.54 13.66
N PHE A 323 5.78 -22.51 12.90
CA PHE A 323 7.19 -22.91 12.81
C PHE A 323 7.81 -22.41 11.51
N SER A 324 7.09 -22.56 10.39
CA SER A 324 7.50 -22.03 9.10
C SER A 324 6.32 -21.56 8.29
N GLN A 325 6.55 -20.53 7.47
CA GLN A 325 5.60 -20.03 6.46
C GLN A 325 6.34 -19.89 5.13
N ASN A 326 5.78 -20.50 4.10
CA ASN A 326 6.19 -20.33 2.71
C ASN A 326 5.03 -19.73 1.92
N LEU A 327 5.30 -18.67 1.20
CA LEU A 327 4.37 -18.03 0.27
C LEU A 327 5.02 -18.04 -1.11
N THR A 328 4.36 -18.63 -2.10
CA THR A 328 4.78 -18.61 -3.50
C THR A 328 3.73 -17.91 -4.35
N PHE A 329 4.15 -17.21 -5.39
CA PHE A 329 3.24 -16.48 -6.26
C PHE A 329 3.75 -16.40 -7.70
N ASN A 330 2.81 -16.32 -8.64
CA ASN A 330 3.07 -16.10 -10.05
C ASN A 330 2.45 -14.79 -10.52
N ILE A 331 3.23 -13.99 -11.25
CA ILE A 331 2.84 -12.68 -11.78
C ILE A 331 2.84 -12.74 -13.31
N GLY A 332 1.83 -12.10 -13.92
CA GLY A 332 1.77 -11.97 -15.38
C GLY A 332 1.15 -10.64 -15.78
N VAL A 333 1.92 -9.76 -16.45
CA VAL A 333 1.43 -8.45 -16.89
C VAL A 333 2.17 -7.99 -18.14
N PHE A 334 1.46 -7.50 -19.15
CA PHE A 334 2.02 -6.97 -20.41
C PHE A 334 3.05 -7.89 -21.08
N GLY A 335 2.90 -9.21 -20.93
CA GLY A 335 3.81 -10.22 -21.46
C GLY A 335 4.97 -10.56 -20.54
N PHE A 336 5.22 -9.81 -19.47
CA PHE A 336 6.14 -10.24 -18.41
C PHE A 336 5.55 -11.37 -17.62
N LYS A 337 6.34 -12.39 -17.33
CA LYS A 337 6.02 -13.46 -16.39
C LYS A 337 7.08 -13.50 -15.30
N ALA A 338 6.66 -13.45 -14.06
CA ALA A 338 7.54 -13.57 -12.91
C ALA A 338 6.99 -14.60 -11.93
N ALA A 339 7.89 -15.27 -11.25
CA ALA A 339 7.61 -16.13 -10.13
C ALA A 339 8.38 -15.64 -8.90
N GLY A 340 7.81 -15.82 -7.73
CA GLY A 340 8.48 -15.43 -6.51
C GLY A 340 8.07 -16.28 -5.32
N TYR A 341 8.87 -16.16 -4.26
CA TYR A 341 8.57 -16.75 -2.97
C TYR A 341 8.99 -15.84 -1.82
N SER A 342 8.39 -16.08 -0.67
CA SER A 342 8.80 -15.52 0.61
C SER A 342 8.74 -16.62 1.68
N ASN A 343 9.87 -16.92 2.30
CA ASN A 343 10.00 -17.94 3.32
C ASN A 343 10.30 -17.31 4.67
N TYR A 344 9.61 -17.74 5.72
CA TYR A 344 9.86 -17.35 7.10
C TYR A 344 10.05 -18.59 7.94
N LEU A 345 11.10 -18.62 8.75
CA LEU A 345 11.39 -19.66 9.72
C LEU A 345 11.50 -19.04 11.12
N PHE A 346 10.75 -19.58 12.06
CA PHE A 346 10.70 -19.12 13.44
C PHE A 346 11.66 -19.93 14.30
N LEU A 347 12.66 -19.26 14.83
CA LEU A 347 13.74 -19.80 15.62
C LEU A 347 13.60 -19.30 17.07
N GLU A 348 14.20 -20.00 18.01
CA GLU A 348 14.35 -19.56 19.41
C GLU A 348 13.04 -19.03 20.03
N GLN A 349 11.95 -19.76 19.84
CA GLN A 349 10.63 -19.37 20.33
C GLN A 349 10.55 -19.42 21.86
N ASN A 350 10.16 -18.30 22.49
CA ASN A 350 9.93 -18.17 23.92
C ASN A 350 8.48 -17.77 24.19
N LEU A 351 7.71 -18.65 24.85
CA LEU A 351 6.30 -18.42 25.18
C LEU A 351 6.08 -17.68 26.50
N SER A 352 7.11 -17.35 27.23
CA SER A 352 7.04 -16.68 28.53
C SER A 352 8.04 -15.52 28.66
N PRO A 353 8.07 -14.58 27.68
CA PRO A 353 9.06 -13.51 27.64
C PRO A 353 8.82 -12.38 28.65
N GLY A 354 7.69 -12.38 29.37
CA GLY A 354 7.35 -11.35 30.35
C GLY A 354 7.05 -9.96 29.75
N LEU A 355 6.51 -9.92 28.52
CA LEU A 355 6.21 -8.66 27.82
C LEU A 355 5.14 -7.83 28.52
N THR A 356 5.38 -6.54 28.59
CA THR A 356 4.45 -5.53 29.11
C THR A 356 3.88 -4.67 27.99
N ASP A 357 2.85 -3.89 28.27
CA ASP A 357 2.29 -2.96 27.27
C ASP A 357 3.27 -1.86 26.86
N ARG A 358 4.29 -1.59 27.67
CA ARG A 358 5.32 -0.59 27.40
C ARG A 358 6.30 -1.03 26.31
N ASP A 359 6.41 -2.33 26.06
CA ASP A 359 7.27 -2.89 25.01
C ASP A 359 6.70 -2.63 23.61
N PHE A 360 5.39 -2.34 23.54
CA PHE A 360 4.66 -2.06 22.31
C PHE A 360 4.30 -0.57 22.24
N ASN A 361 5.08 0.15 21.46
CA ASN A 361 4.84 1.57 21.17
C ASN A 361 4.31 1.73 19.73
N ALA A 362 4.19 2.95 19.27
CA ALA A 362 3.73 3.23 17.90
C ALA A 362 4.70 2.75 16.80
N GLU A 363 5.92 2.36 17.15
CA GLU A 363 6.91 1.81 16.25
C GLU A 363 6.76 0.29 16.15
N THR A 364 6.07 -0.16 15.10
CA THR A 364 5.77 -1.59 14.91
C THR A 364 6.87 -2.35 14.21
N LEU A 365 7.67 -1.66 13.40
CA LEU A 365 8.81 -2.23 12.69
C LEU A 365 10.01 -1.27 12.79
N LEU A 366 11.13 -1.78 13.27
CA LEU A 366 12.38 -1.03 13.42
C LEU A 366 13.51 -1.76 12.67
N PHE A 367 14.19 -1.07 11.77
CA PHE A 367 15.51 -1.50 11.27
C PHE A 367 16.58 -0.90 12.16
N THR A 368 17.47 -1.74 12.73
CA THR A 368 18.62 -1.23 13.48
C THR A 368 19.61 -0.53 12.58
N ASP A 369 20.38 0.41 13.12
CA ASP A 369 21.32 1.23 12.35
C ASP A 369 22.39 0.37 11.65
N ASP A 370 22.71 -0.80 12.19
CA ASP A 370 23.68 -1.75 11.68
C ASP A 370 23.08 -2.92 10.91
N ALA A 371 21.77 -2.93 10.68
CA ALA A 371 21.07 -4.04 10.03
C ALA A 371 21.64 -4.39 8.65
N SER A 372 22.00 -3.40 7.85
CA SER A 372 22.58 -3.60 6.51
C SER A 372 24.11 -3.80 6.51
N ALA A 373 24.77 -3.68 7.66
CA ALA A 373 26.23 -3.74 7.76
C ALA A 373 26.77 -5.13 8.13
N LYS A 374 25.91 -6.15 8.22
CA LYS A 374 26.33 -7.52 8.57
C LYS A 374 27.18 -8.14 7.47
N ASP A 375 28.30 -8.74 7.87
CA ASP A 375 29.28 -9.35 6.95
C ASP A 375 28.87 -10.76 6.48
N SER A 376 29.69 -11.34 5.59
CA SER A 376 29.46 -12.69 5.06
C SER A 376 29.53 -13.76 6.14
N VAL A 377 30.39 -13.57 7.17
CA VAL A 377 30.56 -14.54 8.25
C VAL A 377 29.26 -14.62 9.08
N PHE A 378 28.65 -13.48 9.40
CA PHE A 378 27.35 -13.43 10.05
C PHE A 378 26.29 -14.20 9.25
N TRP A 379 26.18 -13.91 7.93
CA TRP A 379 25.17 -14.57 7.10
C TRP A 379 25.41 -16.07 6.93
N GLU A 380 26.67 -16.52 6.80
CA GLU A 380 27.02 -17.94 6.74
C GLU A 380 26.72 -18.67 8.05
N SER A 381 26.89 -18.01 9.20
CA SER A 381 26.59 -18.61 10.50
C SER A 381 25.10 -18.65 10.83
N THR A 382 24.32 -17.65 10.37
CA THR A 382 22.93 -17.45 10.80
C THR A 382 21.89 -18.04 9.84
N ARG A 383 22.26 -18.28 8.58
CA ARG A 383 21.35 -18.68 7.51
C ARG A 383 20.83 -20.12 7.67
N PRO A 384 19.53 -20.34 7.98
CA PRO A 384 18.93 -21.67 8.09
C PRO A 384 18.42 -22.22 6.74
N LEU A 385 18.39 -21.36 5.68
CA LEU A 385 17.98 -21.70 4.33
C LEU A 385 19.15 -21.40 3.38
N PRO A 386 19.90 -22.41 2.90
CA PRO A 386 21.05 -22.22 2.05
C PRO A 386 20.71 -21.49 0.75
N LEU A 387 21.64 -20.67 0.26
CA LEU A 387 21.49 -20.06 -1.06
C LEU A 387 21.64 -21.11 -2.15
N THR A 388 20.85 -20.97 -3.20
CA THR A 388 21.07 -21.71 -4.45
C THR A 388 22.29 -21.14 -5.20
N ILE A 389 22.81 -21.89 -6.17
CA ILE A 389 23.92 -21.42 -7.03
C ILE A 389 23.53 -20.14 -7.79
N GLU A 390 22.26 -20.04 -8.20
CA GLU A 390 21.72 -18.86 -8.90
C GLU A 390 21.73 -17.64 -7.98
N GLU A 391 21.29 -17.79 -6.74
CA GLU A 391 21.24 -16.70 -5.76
C GLU A 391 22.65 -16.21 -5.37
N VAL A 392 23.61 -17.11 -5.21
CA VAL A 392 25.02 -16.74 -4.96
C VAL A 392 25.60 -15.97 -6.15
N LYS A 393 25.30 -16.39 -7.38
CA LYS A 393 25.72 -15.68 -8.57
C LYS A 393 25.05 -14.31 -8.69
N ASP A 394 23.76 -14.20 -8.33
CA ASP A 394 23.00 -12.95 -8.36
C ASP A 394 23.59 -11.92 -7.39
N TYR A 395 23.85 -12.28 -6.13
CA TYR A 395 24.52 -11.40 -5.18
C TYR A 395 25.84 -10.87 -5.74
N LYS A 396 26.74 -11.75 -6.19
CA LYS A 396 28.04 -11.33 -6.74
C LYS A 396 27.91 -10.42 -7.95
N ARG A 397 26.99 -10.72 -8.86
CA ARG A 397 26.74 -9.94 -10.06
C ARG A 397 26.20 -8.56 -9.74
N LYS A 398 25.16 -8.48 -8.90
CA LYS A 398 24.49 -7.24 -8.58
C LYS A 398 25.31 -6.33 -7.65
N ASP A 399 26.10 -6.89 -6.74
CA ASP A 399 27.05 -6.09 -5.96
C ASP A 399 28.06 -5.37 -6.87
N SER A 400 28.52 -6.05 -7.95
CA SER A 400 29.39 -5.43 -8.95
C SER A 400 28.64 -4.41 -9.81
N LEU A 401 27.41 -4.69 -10.21
CA LEU A 401 26.56 -3.77 -10.98
C LEU A 401 26.19 -2.53 -10.18
N GLU A 402 25.97 -2.64 -8.90
CA GLU A 402 25.66 -1.49 -8.02
C GLU A 402 26.80 -0.48 -8.00
N ILE A 403 28.05 -0.96 -7.88
CA ILE A 403 29.25 -0.11 -7.97
C ILE A 403 29.28 0.60 -9.33
N TYR A 404 28.98 -0.13 -10.41
CA TYR A 404 28.93 0.43 -11.75
C TYR A 404 27.81 1.47 -11.90
N TRP A 405 26.60 1.19 -11.44
CA TRP A 405 25.45 2.11 -11.54
C TRP A 405 25.61 3.40 -10.72
N LYS A 406 26.36 3.34 -9.61
CA LYS A 406 26.71 4.50 -8.80
C LYS A 406 27.91 5.28 -9.31
N SER A 407 28.63 4.72 -10.30
CA SER A 407 29.79 5.37 -10.86
C SER A 407 29.43 6.61 -11.67
N LYS A 408 30.27 7.65 -11.57
CA LYS A 408 30.06 8.90 -12.29
C LYS A 408 29.95 8.70 -13.81
N PRO A 409 30.79 7.88 -14.49
CA PRO A 409 30.67 7.65 -15.93
C PRO A 409 29.31 7.08 -16.33
N PHE A 410 28.75 6.18 -15.53
CA PHE A 410 27.44 5.59 -15.80
C PHE A 410 26.32 6.61 -15.61
N LEU A 411 26.34 7.38 -14.51
CA LEU A 411 25.36 8.43 -14.24
C LEU A 411 25.40 9.52 -15.32
N ASP A 412 26.61 9.95 -15.74
CA ASP A 412 26.76 10.91 -16.84
C ASP A 412 26.22 10.34 -18.17
N SER A 413 26.41 9.04 -18.45
CA SER A 413 25.88 8.39 -19.65
C SER A 413 24.35 8.35 -19.66
N ILE A 414 23.74 8.02 -18.52
CA ILE A 414 22.27 8.07 -18.37
C ILE A 414 21.77 9.49 -18.57
N ASP A 415 22.39 10.47 -17.92
CA ASP A 415 22.02 11.86 -18.05
C ASP A 415 22.15 12.35 -19.49
N MET A 416 23.23 12.02 -20.19
CA MET A 416 23.40 12.33 -21.61
C MET A 416 22.32 11.71 -22.51
N THR A 417 21.84 10.52 -22.16
CA THR A 417 20.80 9.82 -22.94
C THR A 417 19.42 10.39 -22.66
N ASN A 418 19.08 10.58 -21.38
CA ASN A 418 17.76 11.01 -20.95
C ASN A 418 17.52 12.51 -21.12
N ASN A 419 18.58 13.32 -21.08
CA ASN A 419 18.49 14.79 -21.19
C ASN A 419 18.50 15.28 -22.65
N LYS A 420 18.42 14.38 -23.63
CA LYS A 420 18.33 14.81 -25.03
C LYS A 420 17.03 15.58 -25.27
N PHE A 421 17.18 16.82 -25.69
CA PHE A 421 16.04 17.66 -26.06
C PHE A 421 15.56 17.34 -27.48
N SER A 422 14.27 17.22 -27.66
CA SER A 422 13.60 17.06 -28.95
C SER A 422 12.59 18.18 -29.20
N ALA A 423 12.27 18.46 -30.45
CA ALA A 423 11.27 19.51 -30.78
C ALA A 423 9.87 19.22 -30.18
N SER A 424 9.53 17.94 -29.97
CA SER A 424 8.29 17.53 -29.31
C SER A 424 8.24 17.94 -27.84
N ASP A 425 9.39 18.07 -27.17
CA ASP A 425 9.46 18.41 -25.75
C ASP A 425 8.98 19.84 -25.45
N LEU A 426 9.03 20.71 -26.45
CA LEU A 426 8.39 22.04 -26.36
C LEU A 426 6.88 21.93 -26.10
N PHE A 427 6.23 20.92 -26.69
CA PHE A 427 4.78 20.75 -26.57
C PHE A 427 4.40 19.85 -25.40
N PHE A 428 5.15 18.76 -25.20
CA PHE A 428 4.82 17.72 -24.21
C PHE A 428 5.56 17.85 -22.88
N GLY A 429 6.49 18.80 -22.80
CA GLY A 429 7.30 19.06 -21.61
C GLY A 429 8.67 18.39 -21.69
N TYR A 430 9.64 19.02 -21.06
CA TYR A 430 11.03 18.58 -20.98
C TYR A 430 11.45 18.37 -19.53
N ARG A 431 12.15 17.27 -19.30
CA ARG A 431 12.73 16.95 -17.99
C ARG A 431 14.18 16.53 -18.20
N ALA A 432 15.07 17.16 -17.44
CA ALA A 432 16.48 16.78 -17.38
C ALA A 432 16.89 16.50 -15.93
N SER A 433 17.89 15.63 -15.79
CA SER A 433 18.43 15.24 -14.49
C SER A 433 19.93 15.42 -14.45
N LYS A 434 20.46 15.73 -13.28
CA LYS A 434 21.86 15.56 -12.91
C LYS A 434 21.92 14.52 -11.81
N SER A 435 22.04 13.27 -12.21
CA SER A 435 21.89 12.10 -11.35
C SER A 435 22.92 12.09 -10.22
N GLU A 436 24.16 12.46 -10.47
CA GLU A 436 25.24 12.58 -9.47
C GLU A 436 24.88 13.56 -8.34
N LYS A 437 24.09 14.62 -8.66
CA LYS A 437 23.69 15.68 -7.70
C LYS A 437 22.26 15.53 -7.20
N GLU A 438 21.54 14.50 -7.63
CA GLU A 438 20.13 14.27 -7.34
C GLU A 438 19.23 15.49 -7.68
N ILE A 439 19.59 16.21 -8.75
CA ILE A 439 18.85 17.38 -9.23
C ILE A 439 18.04 17.00 -10.47
N THR A 440 16.75 17.34 -10.44
CA THR A 440 15.88 17.25 -11.62
C THR A 440 15.30 18.63 -11.89
N TYR A 441 15.28 19.05 -13.16
CA TYR A 441 14.71 20.33 -13.58
C TYR A 441 14.01 20.16 -14.93
N GLY A 442 13.10 21.08 -15.23
CA GLY A 442 12.38 20.98 -16.47
C GLY A 442 11.31 22.02 -16.69
N VAL A 443 10.59 21.80 -17.79
CA VAL A 443 9.44 22.61 -18.22
C VAL A 443 8.26 21.67 -18.42
N ASN A 444 7.10 22.00 -17.88
CA ASN A 444 5.91 21.18 -18.09
C ASN A 444 5.31 21.43 -19.49
N SER A 445 4.46 20.52 -19.94
CA SER A 445 3.82 20.53 -21.24
C SER A 445 3.08 21.84 -21.52
N LEU A 446 3.36 22.50 -22.63
CA LEU A 446 2.58 23.66 -23.11
C LEU A 446 1.16 23.27 -23.53
N VAL A 447 1.00 22.08 -24.13
CA VAL A 447 -0.33 21.58 -24.54
C VAL A 447 -1.26 21.44 -23.35
N ASN A 448 -0.74 20.94 -22.21
CA ASN A 448 -1.52 20.80 -20.99
C ASN A 448 -1.75 22.14 -20.26
N ASN A 449 -1.07 23.19 -20.67
CA ASN A 449 -1.13 24.53 -20.08
C ASN A 449 -1.66 25.57 -21.07
N PHE A 450 -2.36 25.13 -22.11
CA PHE A 450 -3.08 25.96 -23.06
C PHE A 450 -4.58 25.77 -22.86
N HIS A 451 -5.24 26.80 -22.36
CA HIS A 451 -6.64 26.74 -21.94
C HIS A 451 -7.43 27.91 -22.48
N PHE A 452 -8.75 27.85 -22.28
CA PHE A 452 -9.66 28.93 -22.55
C PHE A 452 -10.64 29.14 -21.40
N ASN A 453 -10.84 30.37 -21.00
CA ASN A 453 -11.93 30.79 -20.14
C ASN A 453 -12.44 32.21 -20.57
N PRO A 454 -13.67 32.58 -20.23
CA PRO A 454 -14.23 33.88 -20.68
C PRO A 454 -13.49 35.10 -20.13
N VAL A 455 -12.76 34.97 -19.00
CA VAL A 455 -12.05 36.08 -18.36
C VAL A 455 -10.73 36.39 -19.08
N GLU A 456 -9.94 35.35 -19.41
CA GLU A 456 -8.61 35.49 -20.01
C GLU A 456 -8.63 35.28 -21.54
N GLY A 457 -9.73 34.72 -22.08
CA GLY A 457 -9.75 34.18 -23.44
C GLY A 457 -8.88 32.93 -23.53
N PHE A 458 -8.27 32.69 -24.69
CA PHE A 458 -7.17 31.75 -24.79
C PHE A 458 -6.03 32.21 -23.89
N ASN A 459 -5.41 31.29 -23.19
CA ASN A 459 -4.27 31.58 -22.33
C ASN A 459 -3.26 30.46 -22.40
N VAL A 460 -1.99 30.82 -22.24
CA VAL A 460 -0.86 29.88 -22.23
C VAL A 460 -0.03 30.11 -20.99
N GLN A 461 0.34 29.00 -20.33
CA GLN A 461 1.20 29.04 -19.16
C GLN A 461 2.47 28.22 -19.44
N LEU A 462 3.62 28.77 -19.05
CA LEU A 462 4.93 28.13 -19.14
C LEU A 462 5.43 27.83 -17.73
N PRO A 463 5.21 26.64 -17.18
CA PRO A 463 5.71 26.28 -15.87
C PRO A 463 7.10 25.64 -15.96
N VAL A 464 8.00 26.08 -15.09
CA VAL A 464 9.34 25.51 -14.91
C VAL A 464 9.49 25.00 -13.49
N PHE A 465 10.33 24.00 -13.30
CA PHE A 465 10.59 23.46 -11.98
C PHE A 465 12.05 23.02 -11.80
N LEU A 466 12.46 22.99 -10.54
CA LEU A 466 13.73 22.46 -10.08
C LEU A 466 13.49 21.71 -8.78
N ARG A 467 14.00 20.48 -8.70
CA ARG A 467 13.88 19.62 -7.53
C ARG A 467 15.23 19.01 -7.20
N ASN A 468 15.59 19.05 -5.94
CA ASN A 468 16.70 18.27 -5.37
C ASN A 468 16.16 17.48 -4.18
N VAL A 469 16.42 16.20 -4.13
CA VAL A 469 16.04 15.33 -3.01
C VAL A 469 17.27 14.57 -2.59
N ASN A 470 17.86 14.94 -1.47
CA ASN A 470 18.96 14.20 -0.88
C ASN A 470 18.37 13.11 0.04
N THR A 471 18.29 11.90 -0.47
CA THR A 471 17.71 10.74 0.23
C THR A 471 18.50 10.36 1.47
N ASP A 472 19.82 10.47 1.43
CA ASP A 472 20.68 10.09 2.56
C ASP A 472 20.52 11.04 3.76
N LYS A 473 20.28 12.31 3.50
CA LYS A 473 20.13 13.35 4.54
C LYS A 473 18.70 13.65 4.91
N ALA A 474 17.72 12.98 4.27
CA ALA A 474 16.30 13.23 4.44
C ALA A 474 15.93 14.72 4.33
N ARG A 475 16.54 15.42 3.36
CA ARG A 475 16.40 16.85 3.09
C ARG A 475 16.25 17.09 1.60
N GLY A 476 15.56 18.16 1.25
CA GLY A 476 15.40 18.50 -0.14
C GLY A 476 14.87 19.91 -0.35
N TYR A 477 14.98 20.41 -1.57
CA TYR A 477 14.31 21.64 -1.96
C TYR A 477 13.56 21.44 -3.28
N PHE A 478 12.49 22.17 -3.39
CA PHE A 478 11.67 22.26 -4.60
C PHE A 478 11.47 23.74 -4.91
N ALA A 479 11.73 24.12 -6.15
CA ALA A 479 11.41 25.44 -6.66
C ALA A 479 10.61 25.30 -7.96
N SER A 480 9.58 26.11 -8.13
CA SER A 480 8.86 26.19 -9.39
C SER A 480 8.44 27.62 -9.67
N ALA A 481 8.33 27.97 -10.94
CA ALA A 481 7.84 29.26 -11.36
C ALA A 481 7.02 29.10 -12.65
N PHE A 482 6.12 30.02 -12.90
CA PHE A 482 5.40 30.08 -14.16
C PHE A 482 5.24 31.52 -14.65
N LEU A 483 5.13 31.63 -15.97
CA LEU A 483 4.62 32.81 -16.65
C LEU A 483 3.34 32.43 -17.41
N LYS A 484 2.26 33.21 -17.27
CA LYS A 484 0.99 32.97 -17.93
C LYS A 484 0.57 34.23 -18.68
N TYR A 485 0.16 34.10 -19.92
CA TYR A 485 -0.40 35.19 -20.73
C TYR A 485 -1.81 34.85 -21.16
N GLY A 486 -2.75 35.76 -20.91
CA GLY A 486 -4.13 35.73 -21.43
C GLY A 486 -4.30 36.64 -22.61
N PHE A 487 -4.84 36.13 -23.73
CA PHE A 487 -4.93 36.88 -24.97
C PHE A 487 -6.10 37.90 -24.99
N ALA A 488 -7.15 37.64 -24.17
CA ALA A 488 -8.28 38.58 -24.13
C ALA A 488 -8.08 39.68 -23.08
N ASP A 489 -7.52 39.32 -21.90
CA ASP A 489 -7.23 40.31 -20.87
C ASP A 489 -5.88 41.02 -21.07
N GLN A 490 -5.06 40.55 -22.02
CA GLN A 490 -3.77 41.12 -22.45
C GLN A 490 -2.79 41.32 -21.27
N ARG A 491 -2.78 40.39 -20.32
CA ARG A 491 -1.97 40.51 -19.10
C ARG A 491 -0.99 39.36 -18.95
N LEU A 492 0.24 39.74 -18.59
CA LEU A 492 1.23 38.80 -18.13
C LEU A 492 1.05 38.56 -16.61
N LYS A 493 1.02 37.32 -16.24
CA LYS A 493 0.83 36.82 -14.86
C LYS A 493 1.99 35.94 -14.53
N PHE A 494 2.33 35.82 -13.24
CA PHE A 494 3.45 34.99 -12.79
C PHE A 494 3.17 34.37 -11.43
N GLY A 495 3.90 33.30 -11.14
CA GLY A 495 4.00 32.75 -9.79
C GLY A 495 5.36 32.09 -9.60
N ALA A 496 5.84 32.11 -8.36
CA ALA A 496 7.06 31.44 -7.95
C ALA A 496 6.85 30.81 -6.57
N LYS A 497 7.20 29.55 -6.44
CA LYS A 497 7.10 28.74 -5.22
C LYS A 497 8.45 28.16 -4.90
N TRP A 498 8.82 28.24 -3.64
CA TRP A 498 10.00 27.59 -3.10
C TRP A 498 9.62 26.83 -1.83
N ARG A 499 10.18 25.61 -1.65
CA ARG A 499 9.99 24.78 -0.48
C ARG A 499 11.32 24.12 -0.11
N TYR A 500 11.65 24.15 1.17
CA TYR A 500 12.79 23.46 1.76
C TYR A 500 12.31 22.45 2.79
N ASP A 501 12.45 21.16 2.49
CA ASP A 501 12.18 20.05 3.39
C ASP A 501 13.42 19.82 4.25
N TYR A 502 13.37 20.21 5.54
CA TYR A 502 14.53 20.15 6.43
C TYR A 502 14.53 18.97 7.39
N ASN A 503 13.40 18.26 7.55
CA ASN A 503 13.29 17.08 8.37
C ASN A 503 12.13 16.19 7.85
N GLU A 504 12.47 15.18 7.06
CA GLU A 504 11.48 14.25 6.49
C GLU A 504 10.83 13.38 7.56
N ASN A 505 11.58 13.01 8.63
CA ASN A 505 11.06 12.22 9.73
C ASN A 505 9.93 12.91 10.49
N LYS A 506 9.92 14.24 10.52
CA LYS A 506 8.86 15.08 11.09
C LYS A 506 7.98 15.73 10.02
N LEU A 507 8.13 15.37 8.74
CA LEU A 507 7.43 15.99 7.61
C LEU A 507 7.56 17.51 7.60
N SER A 508 8.73 18.02 8.02
CA SER A 508 8.92 19.44 8.30
C SER A 508 9.46 20.19 7.08
N TYR A 509 8.80 21.29 6.73
CA TYR A 509 9.27 22.16 5.67
C TYR A 509 8.98 23.64 5.96
N PHE A 510 9.74 24.48 5.30
CA PHE A 510 9.42 25.89 5.05
C PHE A 510 9.07 26.09 3.58
N GLY A 511 8.06 26.91 3.32
CA GLY A 511 7.65 27.26 1.96
C GLY A 511 7.38 28.74 1.81
N LEU A 512 7.72 29.28 0.64
CA LEU A 512 7.41 30.65 0.21
C LEU A 512 6.74 30.58 -1.15
N LEU A 513 5.67 31.37 -1.34
CA LEU A 513 4.94 31.49 -2.59
C LEU A 513 4.66 32.97 -2.85
N ILE A 514 5.00 33.43 -4.03
CA ILE A 514 4.74 34.79 -4.51
C ILE A 514 4.01 34.66 -5.84
N SER A 515 2.88 35.36 -6.00
CA SER A 515 2.14 35.26 -7.24
C SER A 515 1.26 36.49 -7.51
N ASP A 516 1.02 36.75 -8.80
CA ASP A 516 0.02 37.63 -9.34
C ASP A 516 -0.65 36.91 -10.52
N HIS A 517 -1.81 36.32 -10.25
CA HIS A 517 -2.57 35.61 -11.29
C HIS A 517 -4.07 35.54 -10.97
N ASN A 518 -4.84 34.98 -11.88
CA ASN A 518 -6.26 34.77 -11.68
C ASN A 518 -6.50 33.40 -11.08
N GLU A 519 -7.19 33.35 -9.95
CA GLU A 519 -7.57 32.13 -9.23
C GLU A 519 -9.07 31.87 -9.28
N HIS A 520 -9.47 30.64 -9.09
CA HIS A 520 -10.87 30.23 -8.95
C HIS A 520 -11.40 30.61 -7.56
N PHE A 521 -12.71 31.00 -7.49
CA PHE A 521 -13.37 31.25 -6.20
C PHE A 521 -13.34 30.03 -5.29
N ASN A 522 -13.43 28.82 -5.84
CA ASN A 522 -13.30 27.57 -5.12
C ASN A 522 -11.93 26.96 -5.39
N GLU A 523 -10.95 27.20 -4.51
CA GLU A 523 -9.59 26.68 -4.61
C GLU A 523 -9.54 25.15 -4.34
N ILE A 524 -10.45 24.65 -3.48
CA ILE A 524 -10.49 23.24 -3.07
C ILE A 524 -11.57 22.53 -3.88
N GLY A 525 -11.15 21.74 -4.89
CA GLY A 525 -12.07 20.94 -5.67
C GLY A 525 -12.79 21.73 -6.77
N GLY A 526 -12.14 22.75 -7.31
CA GLY A 526 -12.62 23.46 -8.50
C GLY A 526 -12.68 22.55 -9.73
N ILE A 527 -13.40 22.99 -10.73
CA ILE A 527 -13.42 22.34 -12.03
C ILE A 527 -12.06 22.51 -12.71
N SER A 528 -11.54 21.47 -13.37
CA SER A 528 -10.25 21.56 -14.07
C SER A 528 -10.28 22.58 -15.23
N ASP A 529 -9.16 23.24 -15.49
CA ASP A 529 -9.05 24.23 -16.60
C ASP A 529 -9.40 23.62 -17.96
N LEU A 530 -9.10 22.33 -18.17
CA LEU A 530 -9.50 21.60 -19.36
C LEU A 530 -11.03 21.48 -19.47
N ALA A 531 -11.70 21.14 -18.37
CA ALA A 531 -13.17 21.08 -18.35
C ALA A 531 -13.80 22.44 -18.50
N VAL A 532 -13.23 23.50 -17.90
CA VAL A 532 -13.64 24.91 -18.13
C VAL A 532 -13.52 25.25 -19.61
N THR A 533 -12.38 24.94 -20.24
CA THR A 533 -12.12 25.16 -21.67
C THR A 533 -13.18 24.49 -22.54
N PHE A 534 -13.47 23.23 -22.30
CA PHE A 534 -14.44 22.45 -23.04
C PHE A 534 -15.86 23.03 -22.90
N GLN A 535 -16.29 23.35 -21.66
CA GLN A 535 -17.61 23.90 -21.39
C GLN A 535 -17.78 25.31 -21.97
N ALA A 536 -16.77 26.14 -21.87
CA ALA A 536 -16.80 27.47 -22.42
C ALA A 536 -16.87 27.44 -23.95
N LEU A 537 -15.97 26.73 -24.61
CA LEU A 537 -15.90 26.73 -26.08
C LEU A 537 -17.05 25.98 -26.75
N ARG A 538 -17.57 24.93 -26.17
CA ARG A 538 -18.63 24.11 -26.75
C ARG A 538 -20.01 24.54 -26.32
N ASN A 539 -20.23 24.76 -25.03
CA ASN A 539 -21.54 24.94 -24.44
C ASN A 539 -21.87 26.43 -24.12
N LYS A 540 -20.89 27.34 -24.25
CA LYS A 540 -21.01 28.75 -23.84
C LYS A 540 -21.30 28.90 -22.34
N LEU A 541 -20.78 27.98 -21.52
CA LEU A 541 -20.93 28.02 -20.07
C LEU A 541 -19.67 28.57 -19.42
N ASN A 542 -19.84 29.28 -18.30
CA ASN A 542 -18.77 29.78 -17.45
C ASN A 542 -18.87 29.12 -16.08
N PRO A 543 -18.49 27.84 -15.95
CA PRO A 543 -18.66 27.05 -14.70
C PRO A 543 -17.70 27.47 -13.61
N ALA A 544 -16.55 28.03 -13.94
CA ALA A 544 -15.59 28.58 -13.01
C ALA A 544 -15.69 30.09 -12.92
N LYS A 545 -15.63 30.63 -11.71
CA LYS A 545 -15.56 32.05 -11.44
C LYS A 545 -14.16 32.40 -10.98
N PHE A 546 -13.62 33.51 -11.48
CA PHE A 546 -12.26 33.95 -11.30
C PHE A 546 -12.16 35.29 -10.61
N TYR A 547 -11.12 35.49 -9.81
CA TYR A 547 -10.70 36.77 -9.26
C TYR A 547 -9.18 36.91 -9.42
N ARG A 548 -8.68 38.13 -9.45
CA ARG A 548 -7.23 38.36 -9.42
C ARG A 548 -6.73 38.34 -7.99
N ARG A 549 -5.70 37.56 -7.76
CA ARG A 549 -5.02 37.48 -6.48
C ARG A 549 -3.54 37.80 -6.64
N LYS A 550 -3.10 38.82 -5.93
CA LYS A 550 -1.67 39.16 -5.76
C LYS A 550 -1.29 38.85 -4.33
N TYR A 551 -0.36 37.99 -4.14
CA TYR A 551 -0.05 37.56 -2.77
C TYR A 551 1.38 37.11 -2.57
N VAL A 552 1.81 37.24 -1.30
CA VAL A 552 2.99 36.59 -0.73
C VAL A 552 2.52 35.72 0.41
N GLN A 553 2.89 34.44 0.36
CA GLN A 553 2.51 33.45 1.35
C GLN A 553 3.72 32.73 1.88
N ALA A 554 3.87 32.66 3.20
CA ALA A 554 4.82 31.81 3.89
C ALA A 554 4.10 30.64 4.55
N SER A 555 4.72 29.48 4.55
CA SER A 555 4.17 28.29 5.17
C SER A 555 5.23 27.54 5.95
N TRP A 556 4.84 27.01 7.11
CA TRP A 556 5.65 26.14 7.95
C TRP A 556 4.84 24.94 8.36
N ARG A 557 5.40 23.75 8.18
CA ARG A 557 4.78 22.49 8.58
C ARG A 557 5.76 21.66 9.41
N THR A 558 5.25 20.99 10.44
CA THR A 558 5.99 20.00 11.21
C THR A 558 5.05 19.03 11.94
N GLU A 559 5.50 17.82 12.19
CA GLU A 559 4.84 16.91 13.11
C GLU A 559 5.30 17.25 14.54
N LEU A 560 4.36 17.75 15.35
CA LEU A 560 4.63 18.17 16.73
C LEU A 560 4.81 16.95 17.65
N LEU A 561 3.90 16.00 17.52
CA LEU A 561 3.90 14.71 18.20
C LEU A 561 3.55 13.65 17.17
N ASN A 562 3.83 12.37 17.45
CA ASN A 562 3.44 11.29 16.55
C ASN A 562 1.92 11.34 16.25
N GLY A 563 1.58 11.47 14.98
CA GLY A 563 0.19 11.62 14.53
C GLY A 563 -0.40 13.04 14.63
N VAL A 564 0.34 14.04 15.15
CA VAL A 564 -0.10 15.44 15.21
C VAL A 564 0.69 16.30 14.25
N LEU A 565 0.17 16.49 13.04
CA LEU A 565 0.79 17.35 12.02
C LEU A 565 0.19 18.74 12.10
N PHE A 566 1.06 19.74 12.21
CA PHE A 566 0.70 21.15 12.25
C PHE A 566 1.22 21.88 11.01
N ARG A 567 0.40 22.76 10.43
CA ARG A 567 0.81 23.69 9.37
C ARG A 567 0.29 25.09 9.69
N LEU A 568 1.20 26.03 9.72
CA LEU A 568 0.91 27.48 9.73
C LEU A 568 1.08 28.02 8.31
N THR A 569 0.11 28.77 7.83
CA THR A 569 0.19 29.53 6.58
C THR A 569 -0.16 30.98 6.86
N SER A 570 0.70 31.88 6.42
CA SER A 570 0.56 33.32 6.58
C SER A 570 0.62 33.96 5.21
N SER A 571 -0.42 34.68 4.79
CA SER A 571 -0.43 35.36 3.49
C SER A 571 -0.88 36.81 3.60
N ILE A 572 -0.25 37.68 2.78
CA ILE A 572 -0.70 39.03 2.52
C ILE A 572 -1.14 39.07 1.07
N GLU A 573 -2.36 39.57 0.84
CA GLU A 573 -3.01 39.45 -0.45
C GLU A 573 -3.72 40.75 -0.83
N ALA A 574 -3.79 41.03 -2.13
CA ALA A 574 -4.71 42.01 -2.73
C ALA A 574 -5.60 41.28 -3.72
N ARG A 575 -6.91 41.47 -3.59
CA ARG A 575 -7.92 40.76 -4.38
C ARG A 575 -8.76 41.74 -5.18
N ASN A 576 -8.94 41.45 -6.48
CA ASN A 576 -9.69 42.28 -7.38
C ASN A 576 -10.72 41.40 -8.17
N SER A 577 -11.89 41.95 -8.36
CA SER A 577 -12.90 41.33 -9.23
C SER A 577 -12.44 41.35 -10.69
N LEU A 578 -12.95 40.41 -11.47
CA LEU A 578 -12.66 40.30 -12.91
C LEU A 578 -13.95 40.21 -13.71
N LEU A 579 -13.91 40.77 -14.93
CA LEU A 579 -14.97 40.70 -15.93
C LEU A 579 -14.62 39.69 -17.01
N ASN A 580 -15.64 39.13 -17.65
CA ASN A 580 -15.43 38.39 -18.89
C ASN A 580 -14.91 39.35 -19.99
N GLN A 581 -13.76 39.03 -20.57
CA GLN A 581 -13.12 39.79 -21.64
C GLN A 581 -13.34 39.14 -23.01
N SER A 582 -13.84 37.90 -23.05
CA SER A 582 -14.07 37.18 -24.30
C SER A 582 -15.50 36.63 -24.35
N GLN A 583 -16.13 36.78 -25.53
CA GLN A 583 -17.40 36.12 -25.88
C GLN A 583 -17.19 34.99 -26.89
N TYR A 584 -15.96 34.57 -27.15
CA TYR A 584 -15.67 33.57 -28.16
C TYR A 584 -16.13 32.17 -27.71
N SER A 585 -16.72 31.40 -28.65
CA SER A 585 -17.04 29.97 -28.49
C SER A 585 -17.20 29.34 -29.89
N PHE A 586 -17.05 28.03 -29.99
CA PHE A 586 -17.25 27.29 -31.24
C PHE A 586 -18.73 27.14 -31.59
N ARG A 587 -19.58 26.93 -30.57
CA ARG A 587 -21.03 26.77 -30.69
C ARG A 587 -21.76 27.84 -29.88
N ASN A 588 -23.07 27.96 -30.08
CA ASN A 588 -23.92 28.85 -29.30
C ASN A 588 -23.42 30.31 -29.31
N ARG A 589 -22.95 30.78 -30.48
CA ARG A 589 -22.32 32.10 -30.64
C ARG A 589 -23.25 33.25 -30.28
N ASP A 590 -24.54 33.05 -30.43
CA ASP A 590 -25.59 34.04 -30.14
C ASP A 590 -25.87 34.19 -28.63
N LEU A 591 -25.41 33.25 -27.82
CA LEU A 591 -25.51 33.35 -26.35
C LEU A 591 -24.41 34.25 -25.80
N VAL A 592 -24.66 34.80 -24.61
CA VAL A 592 -23.69 35.57 -23.83
C VAL A 592 -23.25 34.73 -22.63
N TYR A 593 -21.95 34.77 -22.28
CA TYR A 593 -21.49 34.13 -21.07
C TYR A 593 -22.13 34.74 -19.83
N GLN A 594 -22.49 33.90 -18.88
CA GLN A 594 -22.90 34.35 -17.55
C GLN A 594 -21.82 35.22 -16.91
N PRO A 595 -22.20 36.25 -16.14
CA PRO A 595 -21.25 37.08 -15.40
C PRO A 595 -20.25 36.27 -14.58
N ASN A 596 -19.03 36.80 -14.43
CA ASN A 596 -17.98 36.17 -13.66
C ASN A 596 -18.14 36.48 -12.17
N ASN A 597 -19.31 36.19 -11.61
CA ASN A 597 -19.62 36.27 -10.18
C ASN A 597 -20.58 35.15 -9.80
N ILE A 598 -20.69 34.85 -8.51
CA ILE A 598 -21.51 33.72 -8.03
C ILE A 598 -22.99 34.06 -7.89
N ARG A 599 -23.36 35.32 -7.86
CA ARG A 599 -24.72 35.78 -7.63
C ARG A 599 -25.47 36.11 -8.93
N ASN A 600 -24.80 36.01 -10.08
CA ASN A 600 -25.31 36.44 -11.39
C ASN A 600 -25.86 37.89 -11.41
N ALA A 601 -25.36 38.72 -10.48
CA ALA A 601 -25.75 40.12 -10.34
C ALA A 601 -24.77 41.01 -11.09
N SER A 602 -25.18 42.26 -11.35
CA SER A 602 -24.29 43.27 -11.89
C SER A 602 -23.22 43.72 -10.91
N ASP A 603 -23.42 43.44 -9.63
CA ASP A 603 -22.49 43.85 -8.58
C ASP A 603 -21.32 42.89 -8.42
N TYR A 604 -20.14 43.41 -8.58
CA TYR A 604 -18.89 42.71 -8.37
C TYR A 604 -18.52 42.81 -6.90
N PHE A 605 -17.73 41.86 -6.40
CA PHE A 605 -17.19 41.98 -5.05
C PHE A 605 -16.26 43.22 -5.02
N PHE A 606 -16.19 43.90 -3.87
CA PHE A 606 -15.33 45.05 -3.72
C PHE A 606 -13.85 44.63 -3.62
N GLU A 607 -12.95 45.43 -4.15
CA GLU A 607 -11.52 45.22 -4.00
C GLU A 607 -11.12 45.30 -2.52
N ASP A 608 -10.37 44.33 -2.07
CA ASP A 608 -9.91 44.30 -0.69
C ASP A 608 -8.48 43.75 -0.53
N LYS A 609 -7.96 43.88 0.66
CA LYS A 609 -6.70 43.32 1.12
C LYS A 609 -7.02 42.26 2.15
N LEU A 610 -6.18 41.25 2.21
CA LEU A 610 -6.32 40.15 3.15
C LEU A 610 -4.97 39.88 3.79
N PHE A 611 -4.92 39.86 5.13
CA PHE A 611 -3.84 39.27 5.88
C PHE A 611 -4.38 38.02 6.57
N LEU A 612 -4.17 36.85 5.97
CA LEU A 612 -4.75 35.59 6.39
C LEU A 612 -3.73 34.78 7.18
N GLN A 613 -4.14 34.37 8.37
CA GLN A 613 -3.47 33.36 9.17
C GLN A 613 -4.29 32.08 9.15
N SER A 614 -3.69 30.96 8.72
CA SER A 614 -4.35 29.68 8.69
C SER A 614 -3.57 28.66 9.52
N PHE A 615 -4.22 28.14 10.55
CA PHE A 615 -3.70 27.11 11.45
C PHE A 615 -4.39 25.80 11.10
N ASN A 616 -3.62 24.84 10.62
CA ASN A 616 -4.15 23.56 10.20
C ASN A 616 -3.52 22.46 11.05
N PHE A 617 -4.35 21.65 11.67
CA PHE A 617 -3.96 20.47 12.41
C PHE A 617 -4.54 19.23 11.76
N ARG A 618 -3.73 18.17 11.69
CA ARG A 618 -4.22 16.82 11.42
C ARG A 618 -3.86 15.94 12.61
N PHE A 619 -4.87 15.34 13.20
CA PHE A 619 -4.70 14.36 14.26
C PHE A 619 -4.98 12.97 13.68
N ARG A 620 -4.02 12.07 13.80
CA ARG A 620 -4.12 10.66 13.46
C ARG A 620 -3.92 9.83 14.72
N ILE A 621 -5.03 9.48 15.37
CA ILE A 621 -5.03 8.70 16.59
C ILE A 621 -4.51 7.29 16.28
N GLY A 622 -3.66 6.72 17.15
CA GLY A 622 -3.08 5.39 16.93
C GLY A 622 -2.14 5.31 15.73
N GLN A 623 -1.50 6.42 15.34
CA GLN A 623 -0.53 6.46 14.23
C GLN A 623 0.63 5.50 14.49
N MET A 624 0.68 4.40 13.76
CA MET A 624 1.82 3.48 13.75
C MET A 624 2.83 3.88 12.67
N TYR A 625 4.08 3.43 12.82
CA TYR A 625 5.13 3.70 11.84
C TYR A 625 6.22 2.63 11.83
N THR A 626 6.90 2.53 10.70
CA THR A 626 8.14 1.81 10.50
C THR A 626 9.31 2.79 10.55
N SER A 627 10.35 2.48 11.31
CA SER A 627 11.61 3.25 11.34
C SER A 627 12.69 2.57 10.52
N TYR A 628 13.21 3.30 9.56
CA TYR A 628 14.46 3.02 8.87
C TYR A 628 15.53 3.97 9.43
N PRO A 629 16.84 3.69 9.32
CA PRO A 629 17.89 4.56 9.86
C PRO A 629 17.78 6.01 9.39
N ASN A 630 17.36 6.27 8.18
CA ASN A 630 17.30 7.60 7.58
C ASN A 630 15.88 8.17 7.43
N ARG A 631 14.83 7.34 7.55
CA ARG A 631 13.44 7.79 7.34
C ARG A 631 12.43 7.03 8.19
N ARG A 632 11.28 7.68 8.39
CA ARG A 632 10.12 7.08 9.04
C ARG A 632 8.97 6.96 8.05
N VAL A 633 8.42 5.76 7.91
CA VAL A 633 7.24 5.48 7.07
C VAL A 633 6.03 5.30 7.97
N ARG A 634 5.04 6.16 7.82
CA ARG A 634 3.82 6.14 8.62
C ARG A 634 2.82 5.17 8.02
N MET A 635 2.18 4.40 8.87
CA MET A 635 1.11 3.48 8.49
C MET A 635 -0.26 4.17 8.59
N ARG A 636 -1.27 3.59 7.96
CA ARG A 636 -2.66 4.04 8.14
C ARG A 636 -3.09 3.72 9.57
N SER A 637 -3.91 4.59 10.14
CA SER A 637 -4.55 4.35 11.43
C SER A 637 -5.88 3.62 11.26
N GLU A 638 -6.30 2.87 12.24
CA GLU A 638 -7.66 2.30 12.32
C GLU A 638 -8.71 3.36 12.63
N TRP A 639 -8.31 4.46 13.24
CA TRP A 639 -9.18 5.59 13.56
C TRP A 639 -9.30 6.57 12.39
N PRO A 640 -10.38 7.35 12.32
CA PRO A 640 -10.48 8.44 11.36
C PRO A 640 -9.36 9.48 11.55
N ASP A 641 -8.88 10.05 10.45
CA ASP A 641 -8.08 11.28 10.49
C ASP A 641 -8.99 12.46 10.83
N ILE A 642 -8.57 13.27 11.77
CA ILE A 642 -9.26 14.49 12.19
C ILE A 642 -8.48 15.68 11.71
N PHE A 643 -9.11 16.52 10.88
CA PHE A 643 -8.52 17.77 10.41
C PHE A 643 -9.25 18.93 11.08
N PHE A 644 -8.48 19.84 11.64
CA PHE A 644 -8.99 21.08 12.20
C PHE A 644 -8.28 22.24 11.53
N THR A 645 -9.05 23.15 10.94
CA THR A 645 -8.56 24.37 10.32
C THR A 645 -9.18 25.57 11.00
N TYR A 646 -8.34 26.49 11.46
CA TYR A 646 -8.75 27.81 11.91
C TYR A 646 -8.15 28.85 10.96
N GLN A 647 -9.00 29.67 10.34
CA GLN A 647 -8.60 30.76 9.47
C GLN A 647 -9.01 32.09 10.12
N TRP A 648 -8.07 33.01 10.15
CA TRP A 648 -8.26 34.32 10.69
C TRP A 648 -7.75 35.40 9.73
N ALA A 649 -8.67 36.17 9.17
CA ALA A 649 -8.39 37.35 8.40
C ALA A 649 -8.22 38.53 9.39
N VAL A 650 -6.96 39.02 9.50
CA VAL A 650 -6.58 40.04 10.47
C VAL A 650 -6.77 41.42 9.89
N PRO A 651 -7.62 42.27 10.46
CA PRO A 651 -7.86 43.62 9.94
C PRO A 651 -6.68 44.57 10.31
N LEU A 652 -5.72 44.76 9.40
CA LEU A 652 -4.61 45.67 9.61
C LEU A 652 -5.06 47.13 9.43
N THR A 653 -6.00 47.39 8.52
CA THR A 653 -6.67 48.68 8.29
C THR A 653 -8.12 48.42 7.88
N SER A 654 -8.90 49.50 7.69
CA SER A 654 -10.30 49.38 7.24
C SER A 654 -10.48 48.76 5.84
N GLN A 655 -9.42 48.67 5.04
CA GLN A 655 -9.44 48.03 3.72
C GLN A 655 -9.25 46.50 3.77
N TYR A 656 -8.82 45.99 4.94
CA TYR A 656 -8.59 44.57 5.11
C TYR A 656 -9.87 43.82 5.46
N ALA A 657 -9.97 42.58 5.00
CA ALA A 657 -11.01 41.67 5.43
C ALA A 657 -10.89 41.40 6.97
N ASP A 658 -12.05 41.22 7.62
CA ASP A 658 -12.17 40.97 9.05
C ASP A 658 -13.19 39.83 9.26
N TYR A 659 -12.67 38.60 9.32
CA TYR A 659 -13.48 37.42 9.62
C TYR A 659 -12.62 36.33 10.25
N SER A 660 -13.27 35.38 10.91
CA SER A 660 -12.63 34.14 11.28
C SER A 660 -13.58 32.97 11.10
N LYS A 661 -13.03 31.84 10.69
CA LYS A 661 -13.81 30.61 10.46
C LYS A 661 -13.06 29.36 10.89
N ILE A 662 -13.83 28.36 11.27
CA ILE A 662 -13.34 27.02 11.60
C ILE A 662 -13.89 26.00 10.61
N ILE A 663 -13.09 24.99 10.32
CA ILE A 663 -13.50 23.79 9.59
C ILE A 663 -12.98 22.58 10.38
N LEU A 664 -13.89 21.68 10.70
CA LEU A 664 -13.59 20.38 11.29
C LEU A 664 -13.98 19.29 10.31
N ARG A 665 -13.01 18.43 9.93
CA ARG A 665 -13.23 17.34 8.98
C ARG A 665 -12.77 16.02 9.61
N LEU A 666 -13.61 15.01 9.48
CA LEU A 666 -13.30 13.61 9.81
C LEU A 666 -13.24 12.83 8.50
N GLU A 667 -12.20 12.05 8.34
CA GLU A 667 -12.01 11.24 7.14
C GLU A 667 -11.51 9.85 7.49
N LYS A 668 -12.18 8.83 6.96
CA LYS A 668 -11.75 7.44 7.07
C LYS A 668 -11.96 6.76 5.73
N GLN A 669 -10.87 6.26 5.18
CA GLN A 669 -10.88 5.47 3.95
C GLN A 669 -10.57 4.01 4.25
N ASN A 670 -11.07 3.14 3.37
CA ASN A 670 -10.89 1.68 3.46
C ASN A 670 -11.32 1.13 4.84
N ILE A 671 -12.54 1.45 5.26
CA ILE A 671 -13.17 0.84 6.43
C ILE A 671 -13.51 -0.60 6.06
N PRO A 672 -12.79 -1.61 6.58
CA PRO A 672 -13.01 -2.99 6.17
C PRO A 672 -14.38 -3.48 6.68
N MET A 673 -15.08 -4.17 5.82
CA MET A 673 -16.39 -4.80 6.14
C MET A 673 -16.37 -6.29 5.82
N SER A 674 -15.22 -6.94 6.05
CA SER A 674 -15.01 -8.35 5.74
C SER A 674 -15.37 -8.65 4.28
N ILE A 675 -16.10 -9.72 4.01
CA ILE A 675 -16.52 -10.14 2.66
C ILE A 675 -17.49 -9.16 1.97
N TYR A 676 -18.06 -8.22 2.72
CA TYR A 676 -18.98 -7.23 2.13
C TYR A 676 -18.25 -6.06 1.46
N GLY A 677 -16.92 -6.10 1.42
CA GLY A 677 -16.08 -5.07 0.81
C GLY A 677 -15.59 -4.03 1.82
N TYR A 678 -15.56 -2.77 1.42
CA TYR A 678 -15.07 -1.68 2.27
C TYR A 678 -15.86 -0.40 2.05
N GLY A 679 -15.80 0.48 3.06
CA GLY A 679 -16.42 1.80 3.00
C GLY A 679 -15.41 2.93 3.06
N ASN A 680 -15.76 4.07 2.48
CA ASN A 680 -15.05 5.34 2.61
C ASN A 680 -16.02 6.38 3.15
N ALA A 681 -15.61 7.15 4.16
CA ALA A 681 -16.46 8.14 4.80
C ALA A 681 -15.71 9.46 5.03
N VAL A 682 -16.38 10.57 4.74
CA VAL A 682 -15.92 11.92 5.04
C VAL A 682 -17.06 12.70 5.64
N MET A 683 -16.78 13.45 6.70
CA MET A 683 -17.73 14.36 7.33
C MET A 683 -17.01 15.68 7.62
N GLU A 684 -17.62 16.81 7.25
CA GLU A 684 -17.03 18.12 7.45
C GLU A 684 -18.06 19.12 7.98
N TYR A 685 -17.68 19.84 9.01
CA TYR A 685 -18.45 20.95 9.59
C TYR A 685 -17.67 22.26 9.43
N GLY A 686 -18.33 23.31 8.99
CA GLY A 686 -17.76 24.65 8.92
C GLY A 686 -18.66 25.71 9.53
N SER A 687 -18.00 26.69 10.14
CA SER A 687 -18.68 27.82 10.78
C SER A 687 -17.81 29.07 10.73
N PHE A 688 -18.45 30.22 10.48
CA PHE A 688 -17.85 31.52 10.76
C PHE A 688 -17.99 31.83 12.26
N LEU A 689 -16.88 32.15 12.90
CA LEU A 689 -16.86 32.61 14.29
C LEU A 689 -17.05 34.14 14.35
N SER A 690 -16.51 34.87 13.35
CA SER A 690 -16.70 36.30 13.15
C SER A 690 -16.80 36.59 11.66
N LYS A 691 -17.68 37.52 11.27
CA LYS A 691 -17.93 37.90 9.87
C LYS A 691 -18.31 39.37 9.78
N LYS A 692 -17.32 40.25 9.97
CA LYS A 692 -17.55 41.71 9.91
C LYS A 692 -17.33 42.26 8.51
N ARG A 693 -16.26 41.80 7.80
CA ARG A 693 -15.97 42.20 6.44
C ARG A 693 -15.36 41.03 5.68
N PHE A 694 -16.06 40.54 4.69
CA PHE A 694 -15.66 39.42 3.84
C PHE A 694 -16.28 39.57 2.46
N ASN A 695 -15.75 38.87 1.48
CA ASN A 695 -16.22 38.84 0.09
C ASN A 695 -16.83 37.47 -0.29
N ASP A 696 -17.43 37.42 -1.48
CA ASP A 696 -17.98 36.18 -2.03
C ASP A 696 -16.94 35.06 -2.14
N VAL A 697 -15.67 35.38 -2.36
CA VAL A 697 -14.56 34.41 -2.36
C VAL A 697 -14.26 33.79 -0.98
N ASP A 698 -14.70 34.44 0.11
CA ASP A 698 -14.48 33.97 1.47
C ASP A 698 -15.59 33.01 1.96
N LEU A 699 -16.68 32.87 1.22
CA LEU A 699 -17.79 31.99 1.52
C LEU A 699 -17.31 30.53 1.57
N PHE A 700 -18.09 29.68 2.22
CA PHE A 700 -17.94 28.24 2.04
C PHE A 700 -18.47 27.87 0.65
N HIS A 701 -17.62 27.33 -0.21
CA HIS A 701 -17.95 26.85 -1.53
C HIS A 701 -17.95 25.35 -1.53
N PHE A 702 -19.03 24.74 -2.01
CA PHE A 702 -19.16 23.30 -2.09
C PHE A 702 -18.83 22.83 -3.50
N GLN A 703 -18.03 21.79 -3.61
CA GLN A 703 -17.67 21.21 -4.89
C GLN A 703 -18.90 20.59 -5.55
N GLY A 704 -19.43 21.24 -6.52
CA GLY A 704 -20.51 20.74 -7.37
C GLY A 704 -19.97 20.08 -8.64
N ASN A 705 -20.89 19.46 -9.41
CA ASN A 705 -20.54 18.92 -10.72
C ASN A 705 -21.76 18.92 -11.65
N GLU A 706 -21.77 19.80 -12.62
CA GLU A 706 -22.80 19.86 -13.69
C GLU A 706 -22.37 19.08 -14.95
N LEU A 707 -21.14 18.54 -14.99
CA LEU A 707 -20.62 17.74 -16.09
C LEU A 707 -21.11 16.30 -16.00
N SER A 708 -21.15 15.61 -17.13
CA SER A 708 -21.39 14.17 -17.17
C SER A 708 -20.20 13.34 -16.71
N THR A 709 -19.01 13.96 -16.59
CA THR A 709 -17.76 13.31 -16.21
C THR A 709 -17.20 13.91 -14.93
N ALA A 710 -16.48 13.11 -14.14
CA ALA A 710 -15.74 13.54 -12.96
C ALA A 710 -14.54 12.60 -12.73
N PHE A 711 -13.50 13.07 -12.04
CA PHE A 711 -12.46 12.17 -11.57
C PHE A 711 -12.95 11.39 -10.34
N VAL A 712 -12.67 10.08 -10.29
CA VAL A 712 -13.11 9.20 -9.19
C VAL A 712 -12.52 9.66 -7.85
N SER A 713 -11.27 10.15 -7.84
CA SER A 713 -10.60 10.68 -6.66
C SER A 713 -11.35 11.84 -5.98
N ASN A 714 -12.18 12.57 -6.72
CA ASN A 714 -12.97 13.68 -6.20
C ASN A 714 -14.30 13.25 -5.57
N TYR A 715 -14.68 11.98 -5.65
CA TYR A 715 -15.99 11.51 -5.24
C TYR A 715 -16.27 11.64 -3.74
N LEU A 716 -15.26 11.57 -2.90
CA LEU A 716 -15.37 11.78 -1.46
C LEU A 716 -15.27 13.25 -1.03
N ASN A 717 -15.06 14.17 -1.98
CA ASN A 717 -14.87 15.58 -1.69
C ASN A 717 -15.89 16.48 -2.39
N GLY A 718 -16.74 15.92 -3.26
CA GLY A 718 -17.65 16.70 -4.08
C GLY A 718 -18.97 16.00 -4.39
N TYR A 719 -19.96 16.80 -4.65
CA TYR A 719 -21.29 16.37 -5.09
C TYR A 719 -21.27 16.07 -6.58
N ARG A 720 -22.04 15.08 -6.97
CA ARG A 720 -22.08 14.62 -8.36
C ARG A 720 -23.10 15.37 -9.22
N LEU A 721 -24.15 15.94 -8.59
CA LEU A 721 -25.21 16.68 -9.29
C LEU A 721 -25.43 18.09 -8.75
N LEU A 722 -24.73 18.51 -7.70
CA LEU A 722 -24.89 19.84 -7.12
C LEU A 722 -24.47 20.90 -8.17
N PRO A 723 -25.28 21.92 -8.45
CA PRO A 723 -24.90 23.04 -9.30
C PRO A 723 -23.77 23.86 -8.70
N TYR A 724 -22.89 24.37 -9.56
CA TYR A 724 -21.75 25.17 -9.12
C TYR A 724 -22.20 26.42 -8.39
N TYR A 725 -21.58 26.71 -7.25
CA TYR A 725 -21.76 27.88 -6.39
C TYR A 725 -23.17 28.11 -5.83
N GLN A 726 -24.20 27.39 -6.27
CA GLN A 726 -25.60 27.61 -5.87
C GLN A 726 -25.82 27.51 -4.35
N PHE A 727 -24.98 26.70 -3.68
CA PHE A 727 -25.06 26.51 -2.26
C PHE A 727 -23.95 27.22 -1.47
N SER A 728 -23.16 28.09 -2.14
CA SER A 728 -22.14 28.89 -1.45
C SER A 728 -22.77 29.74 -0.35
N SER A 729 -22.14 29.80 0.82
CA SER A 729 -22.77 30.38 2.01
C SER A 729 -21.76 30.84 3.07
N ASP A 730 -22.20 31.85 3.84
CA ASP A 730 -21.55 32.26 5.10
C ASP A 730 -22.17 31.59 6.34
N ARG A 731 -23.11 30.68 6.14
CA ARG A 731 -23.83 29.98 7.20
C ARG A 731 -23.09 28.71 7.59
N ASN A 732 -23.36 28.27 8.81
CA ASN A 732 -22.88 26.96 9.29
C ASN A 732 -23.39 25.84 8.41
N TYR A 733 -22.54 24.87 8.16
CA TYR A 733 -22.89 23.71 7.34
C TYR A 733 -22.32 22.43 7.92
N LEU A 734 -22.94 21.33 7.54
CA LEU A 734 -22.44 19.97 7.70
C LEU A 734 -22.52 19.27 6.35
N THR A 735 -21.39 18.72 5.88
CA THR A 735 -21.37 17.80 4.74
C THR A 735 -20.95 16.42 5.19
N ALA A 736 -21.53 15.39 4.57
CA ALA A 736 -21.04 14.04 4.72
C ALA A 736 -21.08 13.31 3.38
N PHE A 737 -20.07 12.49 3.15
CA PHE A 737 -19.92 11.63 1.97
C PHE A 737 -19.64 10.23 2.42
N TYR A 738 -20.29 9.26 1.81
CA TYR A 738 -20.06 7.85 2.05
C TYR A 738 -20.09 7.08 0.74
N GLU A 739 -19.13 6.19 0.56
CA GLU A 739 -19.10 5.22 -0.51
C GLU A 739 -18.90 3.83 0.06
N HIS A 740 -19.66 2.87 -0.44
CA HIS A 740 -19.52 1.46 -0.13
C HIS A 740 -19.16 0.69 -1.41
N HIS A 741 -17.97 0.10 -1.42
CA HIS A 741 -17.47 -0.76 -2.49
C HIS A 741 -17.72 -2.21 -2.10
N PHE A 742 -18.62 -2.89 -2.82
CA PHE A 742 -19.03 -4.26 -2.50
C PHE A 742 -17.98 -5.33 -2.87
N ASP A 743 -16.90 -4.93 -3.52
CA ASP A 743 -15.73 -5.75 -3.87
C ASP A 743 -16.06 -7.16 -4.45
N GLY A 744 -17.12 -7.24 -5.23
CA GLY A 744 -17.58 -8.47 -5.85
C GLY A 744 -18.57 -9.28 -5.02
N PHE A 745 -18.85 -8.93 -3.76
CA PHE A 745 -19.77 -9.69 -2.92
C PHE A 745 -21.13 -9.97 -3.58
N LEU A 746 -21.69 -9.00 -4.30
CA LEU A 746 -22.95 -9.18 -5.05
C LEU A 746 -22.73 -9.64 -6.49
N THR A 747 -21.76 -9.07 -7.19
CA THR A 747 -21.54 -9.32 -8.62
C THR A 747 -20.94 -10.69 -8.90
N ASP A 748 -20.18 -11.28 -7.96
CA ASP A 748 -19.61 -12.62 -8.08
C ASP A 748 -20.65 -13.73 -8.00
N LEU A 749 -21.84 -13.43 -7.48
CA LEU A 749 -22.97 -14.36 -7.46
C LEU A 749 -23.72 -14.43 -8.81
N ILE A 750 -23.52 -13.44 -9.69
CA ILE A 750 -24.25 -13.35 -10.96
C ILE A 750 -23.45 -14.05 -12.06
N PRO A 751 -23.99 -15.12 -12.68
CA PRO A 751 -23.34 -15.81 -13.81
C PRO A 751 -22.97 -14.83 -14.92
N TYR A 752 -21.82 -15.04 -15.54
CA TYR A 752 -21.16 -14.20 -16.55
C TYR A 752 -20.58 -12.86 -15.99
N VAL A 753 -21.27 -12.15 -15.10
CA VAL A 753 -20.74 -10.94 -14.46
C VAL A 753 -19.54 -11.26 -13.58
N ASN A 754 -19.57 -12.39 -12.89
CA ASN A 754 -18.46 -12.89 -12.05
C ASN A 754 -17.13 -13.08 -12.81
N ARG A 755 -17.14 -13.11 -14.16
CA ARG A 755 -15.94 -13.23 -15.01
C ARG A 755 -15.35 -11.88 -15.41
N THR A 756 -16.08 -10.79 -15.23
CA THR A 756 -15.70 -9.47 -15.78
C THR A 756 -14.87 -8.62 -14.83
N GLY A 757 -14.84 -8.94 -13.54
CA GLY A 757 -14.24 -8.06 -12.53
C GLY A 757 -15.05 -6.80 -12.20
N ILE A 758 -16.23 -6.63 -12.81
CA ILE A 758 -17.13 -5.52 -12.52
C ILE A 758 -17.66 -5.64 -11.09
N LYS A 759 -17.61 -4.54 -10.34
CA LYS A 759 -18.02 -4.44 -8.95
C LYS A 759 -19.12 -3.39 -8.79
N LEU A 760 -20.01 -3.60 -7.82
CA LEU A 760 -21.04 -2.63 -7.45
C LEU A 760 -20.50 -1.66 -6.42
N VAL A 761 -20.90 -0.39 -6.54
CA VAL A 761 -20.64 0.67 -5.58
C VAL A 761 -21.93 1.38 -5.24
N ALA A 762 -22.19 1.63 -3.97
CA ALA A 762 -23.26 2.53 -3.51
C ALA A 762 -22.65 3.80 -2.93
N ASN A 763 -23.27 4.94 -3.13
CA ASN A 763 -22.78 6.20 -2.61
C ASN A 763 -23.92 7.08 -2.09
N ALA A 764 -23.58 7.90 -1.09
CA ALA A 764 -24.47 8.90 -0.51
C ALA A 764 -23.69 10.17 -0.18
N ALA A 765 -24.31 11.32 -0.38
CA ALA A 765 -23.77 12.61 0.02
C ALA A 765 -24.87 13.50 0.59
N THR A 766 -24.50 14.33 1.58
CA THR A 766 -25.44 15.29 2.17
C THR A 766 -24.77 16.63 2.40
N LEU A 767 -25.55 17.70 2.22
CA LEU A 767 -25.23 19.07 2.63
C LEU A 767 -26.38 19.61 3.48
N LEU A 768 -26.10 19.80 4.74
CA LEU A 768 -27.04 20.39 5.69
C LEU A 768 -26.57 21.80 6.04
N ARG A 769 -27.41 22.77 5.74
CA ARG A 769 -27.26 24.16 6.16
C ARG A 769 -28.46 24.52 7.04
N THR A 770 -28.39 25.61 7.73
CA THR A 770 -29.51 26.09 8.58
C THR A 770 -30.76 26.46 7.77
N ASP A 771 -30.62 26.80 6.47
CA ASP A 771 -31.66 27.27 5.59
C ASP A 771 -31.98 26.31 4.43
N LYS A 772 -31.13 25.36 4.11
CA LYS A 772 -31.29 24.40 3.00
C LYS A 772 -30.69 23.07 3.28
N ARG A 773 -31.29 22.01 2.74
CA ARG A 773 -30.82 20.64 2.82
C ARG A 773 -30.68 20.07 1.41
N TYR A 774 -29.59 19.37 1.15
CA TYR A 774 -29.36 18.73 -0.13
C TYR A 774 -28.80 17.33 0.09
N TYR A 775 -29.28 16.37 -0.69
CA TYR A 775 -28.88 14.96 -0.60
C TYR A 775 -28.65 14.40 -2.00
N GLU A 776 -27.67 13.51 -2.09
CA GLU A 776 -27.45 12.63 -3.24
C GLU A 776 -27.38 11.21 -2.78
N VAL A 777 -27.99 10.29 -3.53
CA VAL A 777 -27.77 8.84 -3.40
C VAL A 777 -27.54 8.28 -4.78
N GLY A 778 -26.71 7.23 -4.88
CA GLY A 778 -26.37 6.67 -6.16
C GLY A 778 -25.90 5.23 -6.11
N LEU A 779 -26.01 4.59 -7.25
CA LEU A 779 -25.45 3.27 -7.51
C LEU A 779 -24.52 3.36 -8.72
N GLY A 780 -23.40 2.66 -8.62
CA GLY A 780 -22.39 2.67 -9.67
C GLY A 780 -21.81 1.29 -9.93
N LEU A 781 -21.18 1.17 -11.09
CA LEU A 781 -20.39 0.02 -11.49
C LEU A 781 -18.96 0.49 -11.74
N GLU A 782 -18.00 -0.21 -11.13
CA GLU A 782 -16.56 0.01 -11.29
C GLU A 782 -15.85 -1.26 -11.75
N GLY A 783 -14.52 -1.22 -11.95
CA GLY A 783 -13.74 -2.36 -12.43
C GLY A 783 -13.71 -2.47 -13.95
N PHE A 784 -13.98 -1.39 -14.67
CA PHE A 784 -13.77 -1.31 -16.14
C PHE A 784 -12.30 -1.00 -16.40
N THR A 785 -11.48 -2.06 -16.44
CA THR A 785 -10.02 -1.98 -16.53
C THR A 785 -9.49 -2.18 -17.95
N LEU A 786 -8.34 -1.56 -18.24
CA LEU A 786 -7.49 -1.89 -19.39
C LEU A 786 -6.09 -2.24 -18.87
N GLY A 787 -5.78 -3.53 -18.84
CA GLY A 787 -4.59 -3.99 -18.13
C GLY A 787 -4.68 -3.63 -16.64
N PRO A 788 -3.63 -3.04 -16.03
CA PRO A 788 -3.61 -2.69 -14.62
C PRO A 788 -4.36 -1.38 -14.28
N PHE A 789 -4.95 -0.73 -15.27
CA PHE A 789 -5.53 0.60 -15.10
C PHE A 789 -7.05 0.53 -15.03
N ASP A 790 -7.63 1.01 -13.94
CA ASP A 790 -9.04 1.34 -13.87
C ASP A 790 -9.30 2.59 -14.72
N LEU A 791 -10.10 2.42 -15.77
CA LEU A 791 -10.36 3.51 -16.71
C LEU A 791 -11.63 4.26 -16.39
N PHE A 792 -12.70 3.52 -16.10
CA PHE A 792 -14.03 4.11 -16.00
C PHE A 792 -14.81 3.52 -14.83
N ARG A 793 -15.67 4.36 -14.28
CA ARG A 793 -16.75 4.02 -13.38
C ARG A 793 -18.04 4.67 -13.90
N PHE A 794 -19.17 3.99 -13.82
CA PHE A 794 -20.45 4.47 -14.27
C PHE A 794 -21.41 4.53 -13.10
N ASP A 795 -21.92 5.72 -12.79
CA ASP A 795 -22.83 5.94 -11.67
C ASP A 795 -24.15 6.52 -12.18
N TYR A 796 -25.26 6.15 -11.56
CA TYR A 796 -26.52 6.84 -11.64
C TYR A 796 -26.85 7.45 -10.29
N ILE A 797 -27.06 8.75 -10.25
CA ILE A 797 -27.24 9.53 -9.03
C ILE A 797 -28.64 10.14 -9.03
N TRP A 798 -29.31 10.09 -7.88
CA TRP A 798 -30.51 10.83 -7.59
C TRP A 798 -30.21 11.95 -6.58
N SER A 799 -30.73 13.16 -6.85
CA SER A 799 -30.57 14.30 -5.96
C SER A 799 -31.91 14.82 -5.45
N PHE A 800 -31.87 15.31 -4.23
CA PHE A 800 -33.03 15.82 -3.49
C PHE A 800 -32.66 17.13 -2.81
N SER A 801 -33.63 18.07 -2.76
CA SER A 801 -33.48 19.32 -1.99
C SER A 801 -34.72 19.52 -1.12
N ASP A 802 -34.49 19.80 0.17
CA ASP A 802 -35.53 20.00 1.17
C ASP A 802 -36.61 18.90 1.22
N GLY A 803 -36.20 17.65 0.93
CA GLY A 803 -37.06 16.47 0.91
C GLY A 803 -37.73 16.18 -0.43
N ALA A 804 -37.66 17.07 -1.41
CA ALA A 804 -38.22 16.87 -2.74
C ALA A 804 -37.18 16.34 -3.72
N TYR A 805 -37.60 15.46 -4.63
CA TYR A 805 -36.76 15.01 -5.74
C TYR A 805 -36.43 16.21 -6.64
N LEU A 806 -35.15 16.40 -6.94
CA LEU A 806 -34.68 17.49 -7.80
C LEU A 806 -34.36 17.01 -9.19
N ARG A 807 -33.44 16.06 -9.32
CA ARG A 807 -33.03 15.46 -10.60
C ARG A 807 -32.25 14.16 -10.44
N GLY A 808 -32.21 13.35 -11.49
CA GLY A 808 -31.31 12.23 -11.64
C GLY A 808 -30.35 12.41 -12.79
N GLY A 809 -29.23 11.74 -12.78
CA GLY A 809 -28.26 11.82 -13.87
C GLY A 809 -27.19 10.74 -13.85
N PHE A 810 -26.75 10.39 -15.06
CA PHE A 810 -25.59 9.52 -15.24
C PHE A 810 -24.29 10.31 -15.08
N LYS A 811 -23.31 9.68 -14.44
CA LYS A 811 -21.94 10.16 -14.30
C LYS A 811 -20.94 9.12 -14.76
N ILE A 812 -19.93 9.56 -15.48
CA ILE A 812 -18.80 8.75 -15.90
C ILE A 812 -17.62 9.19 -15.04
N GLY A 813 -17.21 8.32 -14.13
CA GLY A 813 -15.99 8.47 -13.34
C GLY A 813 -14.77 8.13 -14.20
N LEU A 814 -13.81 9.03 -14.25
CA LEU A 814 -12.52 8.80 -14.90
C LEU A 814 -11.53 8.33 -13.86
N GLY A 815 -10.86 7.21 -14.14
CA GLY A 815 -9.86 6.63 -13.26
C GLY A 815 -8.59 7.51 -13.14
N GLU A 816 -7.75 7.20 -12.18
CA GLU A 816 -6.54 7.98 -11.85
C GLU A 816 -5.56 8.18 -13.01
N ILE A 817 -5.56 7.29 -14.00
CA ILE A 817 -4.71 7.44 -15.19
C ILE A 817 -4.98 8.74 -15.96
N PHE A 818 -6.20 9.28 -15.84
CA PHE A 818 -6.60 10.54 -16.46
C PHE A 818 -6.35 11.75 -15.55
N GLU A 819 -6.01 11.51 -14.29
CA GLU A 819 -5.72 12.53 -13.30
C GLU A 819 -4.24 12.89 -13.36
N ARG A 820 -3.93 13.98 -14.03
CA ARG A 820 -2.56 14.49 -14.04
C ARG A 820 -2.37 15.42 -12.85
N ASP A 821 -1.26 15.25 -12.18
CA ASP A 821 -0.82 16.12 -11.10
C ASP A 821 -0.72 17.56 -11.61
N THR A 822 -1.78 18.34 -11.39
CA THR A 822 -1.85 19.78 -11.71
C THR A 822 -1.43 20.64 -10.51
N THR A 823 -0.97 20.02 -9.42
CA THR A 823 -0.58 20.76 -8.23
C THR A 823 0.71 21.53 -8.46
N PHE A 824 0.53 22.79 -8.65
CA PHE A 824 1.56 23.84 -8.57
C PHE A 824 2.12 23.96 -7.16
#